data_8d1155697b5bc59e3545fac64497602c
#
_entry.id   8d1155697b5bc59e3545fac64497602c
#
_cell.length_a   1.000
_cell.length_b   1.000
_cell.length_c   1.000
_cell.angle_alpha   90.00
_cell.angle_beta   90.00
_cell.angle_gamma   90.00
#
_symmetry.space_group_name_H-M   'P 1'
#
loop_
_entity.id
_entity.type
_entity.pdbx_description
1 polymer ?
#
loop_
_entity_poly.entity_id
_entity_poly.type
_entity_poly.pdbx_seq_one_letter_code
_entity_poly.pdbx_strand_id
1 'polypeptide(L)'
;MVGSSLVGLLAVVFQICFVKAVDVDVAVSAYTSEVESDWTAVYYSDRNPLLIGNDGGPDKGGFHVYDLNSKAPLKEVAAKTPGRSKLVTTVYDVNKKDILVTIAQPDSIVRAYEMPKFKQIKDADFKVLGDWSALCSWKSPAGNDYVFLFGKGQAVKLLLQETKKSFEFVQIQTFPTDFETSGCAVSRSESRMYISTDDDKSVYAFSLKESTKAPKITKVGKAEDDVTGLAVYVPKKGSDYLFVAETDKIAVYDSSFKLKGTLCLTGQEDIEVQGLNIYQGATSKYPAGALTYAIESEDVNGFAVSSLENALKKLKIEANTKYDPRKVKTDTKTEPICKTCGGNGYCIKDKKNKCECFAGFAGNICSSFTCTDKCSGHGKCVGPNECKCDKGWGGLHCSFLLIEPTYETESRLGDGDDPAIWISPEGPEKSRIVTTMKSGKEAGLGVFDLAGNLLQSFTAGEPNNVDMIYGFMAGNRKVDLAFAACRADDTLCLFEMLPNGTLTNIAGGIHPVVDDYKVYGSCTYKSPKTGKQYLFVNEKSARYLQYELTSTSKGELQTKLVREFQGGSGGQVEGCVTDEENGWIFLGEEPSALWRYDAEPDSKDKGVVIGKVGDGKLYGDVEGVTLVYGSKPTEGFILVSCQGVSAYNVYRRAAPHEFVTTFTLVESSDGQIDPVSNTDGITAVGTALNKDFPHGLVVVHDDANQLPNGKTSAEASFKLVSLEKILGPKVLGKKGLLDQVDKNWDPRK
;
A
#
# COMPACT_ATOMS: atom_id res chain seq x y z
N MET A 1 -41.44 -76.40 12.69
CA MET A 1 -41.70 -75.37 13.75
C MET A 1 -40.39 -74.70 14.04
N VAL A 2 -40.22 -73.57 13.43
CA VAL A 2 -38.99 -72.73 13.56
C VAL A 2 -39.43 -71.38 14.05
N GLY A 3 -38.98 -71.01 15.28
CA GLY A 3 -39.26 -69.70 15.82
C GLY A 3 -38.16 -68.71 15.43
N SER A 4 -38.54 -67.64 14.76
CA SER A 4 -37.64 -66.52 14.45
C SER A 4 -37.73 -65.45 15.50
N SER A 5 -36.59 -65.20 16.15
CA SER A 5 -36.40 -64.06 17.09
C SER A 5 -35.98 -62.81 16.30
N LEU A 6 -36.82 -61.77 16.37
CA LEU A 6 -36.49 -60.42 15.85
C LEU A 6 -35.64 -59.71 16.90
N VAL A 7 -34.40 -59.38 16.57
CA VAL A 7 -33.55 -58.45 17.35
C VAL A 7 -33.77 -57.07 16.75
N GLY A 8 -34.40 -56.18 17.50
CA GLY A 8 -34.57 -54.76 17.14
C GLY A 8 -33.30 -53.99 17.38
N LEU A 9 -32.68 -53.48 16.33
CA LEU A 9 -31.58 -52.51 16.40
C LEU A 9 -32.15 -51.10 16.67
N LEU A 10 -31.96 -50.57 17.89
CA LEU A 10 -32.21 -49.15 18.17
C LEU A 10 -31.09 -48.32 17.52
N ALA A 11 -31.39 -47.68 16.41
CA ALA A 11 -30.53 -46.65 15.84
C ALA A 11 -30.68 -45.35 16.67
N VAL A 12 -29.70 -45.03 17.51
CA VAL A 12 -29.60 -43.70 18.13
C VAL A 12 -29.12 -42.74 17.07
N VAL A 13 -30.03 -41.98 16.49
CA VAL A 13 -29.71 -40.86 15.60
C VAL A 13 -29.19 -39.71 16.49
N PHE A 14 -27.88 -39.55 16.53
CA PHE A 14 -27.29 -38.29 17.04
C PHE A 14 -27.68 -37.15 16.09
N GLN A 15 -28.71 -36.40 16.45
CA GLN A 15 -29.08 -35.16 15.80
C GLN A 15 -28.01 -34.11 16.19
N ILE A 16 -26.98 -33.99 15.33
CA ILE A 16 -26.03 -32.87 15.41
C ILE A 16 -26.83 -31.63 15.09
N CYS A 17 -27.25 -30.88 16.12
CA CYS A 17 -27.76 -29.54 15.97
C CYS A 17 -26.63 -28.67 15.43
N PHE A 18 -26.57 -28.44 14.14
CA PHE A 18 -25.87 -27.31 13.57
C PHE A 18 -26.57 -26.05 14.10
N VAL A 19 -25.95 -25.39 15.09
CA VAL A 19 -26.39 -24.05 15.51
C VAL A 19 -26.10 -23.13 14.32
N LYS A 20 -27.16 -22.73 13.61
CA LYS A 20 -27.08 -21.74 12.54
C LYS A 20 -26.54 -20.45 13.19
N ALA A 21 -25.53 -19.79 12.60
CA ALA A 21 -25.02 -18.51 13.06
C ALA A 21 -26.20 -17.51 13.13
N VAL A 22 -26.14 -16.58 14.07
CA VAL A 22 -27.21 -15.60 14.34
C VAL A 22 -26.85 -14.29 13.68
N ASP A 23 -27.69 -13.80 12.78
CA ASP A 23 -27.58 -12.44 12.24
C ASP A 23 -28.17 -11.45 13.23
N VAL A 24 -27.49 -10.34 13.46
CA VAL A 24 -27.88 -9.30 14.42
C VAL A 24 -27.78 -7.93 13.80
N ASP A 25 -28.91 -7.26 13.66
CA ASP A 25 -28.92 -5.86 13.22
C ASP A 25 -28.28 -4.95 14.29
N VAL A 26 -27.35 -4.13 13.85
CA VAL A 26 -26.62 -3.17 14.67
C VAL A 26 -26.66 -1.80 14.00
N ALA A 27 -27.42 -0.88 14.58
CA ALA A 27 -27.55 0.45 14.00
C ALA A 27 -26.28 1.29 14.17
N VAL A 28 -25.92 2.07 13.15
CA VAL A 28 -24.96 3.17 13.24
C VAL A 28 -25.54 4.23 14.19
N SER A 29 -24.93 4.39 15.35
CA SER A 29 -25.45 5.26 16.44
C SER A 29 -24.92 6.69 16.38
N ALA A 30 -23.75 6.89 15.81
CA ALA A 30 -23.13 8.18 15.58
C ALA A 30 -22.00 8.03 14.54
N TYR A 31 -21.66 9.14 13.88
CA TYR A 31 -20.60 9.20 12.86
C TYR A 31 -19.94 10.58 12.87
N THR A 32 -18.79 10.73 12.22
CA THR A 32 -18.04 11.98 12.07
C THR A 32 -18.56 12.79 10.86
N SER A 33 -18.10 14.01 10.69
CA SER A 33 -18.05 14.65 9.37
C SER A 33 -17.01 13.93 8.49
N GLU A 34 -17.00 14.26 7.21
CA GLU A 34 -16.13 13.68 6.20
C GLU A 34 -14.65 13.73 6.59
N VAL A 35 -13.99 12.57 6.52
CA VAL A 35 -12.57 12.34 6.80
C VAL A 35 -12.11 11.16 5.96
N GLU A 36 -10.92 11.24 5.37
CA GLU A 36 -10.30 10.09 4.68
C GLU A 36 -9.81 9.07 5.70
N SER A 37 -10.63 8.06 5.92
CA SER A 37 -10.54 7.16 7.08
C SER A 37 -10.30 5.71 6.70
N ASP A 38 -9.33 5.05 7.37
CA ASP A 38 -9.03 3.63 7.21
C ASP A 38 -8.98 2.89 8.55
N TRP A 39 -8.59 3.57 9.64
CA TRP A 39 -8.21 2.90 10.88
C TRP A 39 -8.65 3.63 12.13
N THR A 40 -9.14 2.89 13.13
CA THR A 40 -9.55 3.46 14.42
C THR A 40 -8.74 2.92 15.60
N ALA A 41 -8.64 3.74 16.64
CA ALA A 41 -8.25 3.34 17.99
C ALA A 41 -9.22 3.92 19.00
N VAL A 42 -9.29 3.32 20.19
CA VAL A 42 -10.09 3.84 21.29
C VAL A 42 -9.21 4.22 22.46
N TYR A 43 -9.58 5.28 23.18
CA TYR A 43 -8.89 5.70 24.39
C TYR A 43 -9.80 5.60 25.61
N TYR A 44 -9.38 4.80 26.59
CA TYR A 44 -10.03 4.62 27.90
C TYR A 44 -9.64 5.79 28.83
N SER A 45 -10.22 6.96 28.59
CA SER A 45 -10.02 8.14 29.42
C SER A 45 -10.80 8.05 30.72
N ASP A 46 -10.28 8.64 31.79
CA ASP A 46 -10.95 8.69 33.09
C ASP A 46 -12.23 9.53 33.10
N ARG A 47 -12.43 10.40 32.10
CA ARG A 47 -13.61 11.28 31.98
C ARG A 47 -14.56 10.80 30.91
N ASN A 48 -14.15 10.98 29.64
CA ASN A 48 -14.93 10.59 28.48
C ASN A 48 -14.07 9.67 27.60
N PRO A 49 -14.58 8.51 27.18
CA PRO A 49 -13.88 7.71 26.19
C PRO A 49 -13.80 8.46 24.86
N LEU A 50 -12.68 8.26 24.17
CA LEU A 50 -12.42 8.91 22.90
C LEU A 50 -12.28 7.87 21.78
N LEU A 51 -12.84 8.21 20.61
CA LEU A 51 -12.49 7.59 19.34
C LEU A 51 -11.33 8.38 18.76
N ILE A 52 -10.33 7.69 18.26
CA ILE A 52 -9.19 8.27 17.56
C ILE A 52 -9.18 7.63 16.18
N GLY A 53 -9.25 8.43 15.14
CA GLY A 53 -9.22 7.98 13.75
C GLY A 53 -8.06 8.63 12.99
N ASN A 54 -7.52 7.93 12.00
CA ASN A 54 -6.54 8.49 11.08
C ASN A 54 -7.20 9.48 10.12
N ASP A 55 -6.37 10.25 9.43
CA ASP A 55 -6.71 11.01 8.24
C ASP A 55 -5.63 10.77 7.19
N GLY A 56 -5.99 10.08 6.11
CA GLY A 56 -5.13 9.77 4.97
C GLY A 56 -5.00 10.92 3.98
N GLY A 57 -5.78 11.99 4.17
CA GLY A 57 -5.83 13.12 3.26
C GLY A 57 -4.48 13.80 3.05
N PRO A 58 -4.18 14.22 1.81
CA PRO A 58 -2.87 14.80 1.48
C PRO A 58 -2.64 16.16 2.12
N ASP A 59 -3.68 16.98 2.29
CA ASP A 59 -3.59 18.36 2.78
C ASP A 59 -3.81 18.51 4.30
N LYS A 60 -4.51 17.56 4.93
CA LYS A 60 -4.88 17.59 6.36
C LYS A 60 -4.49 16.33 7.11
N GLY A 61 -3.74 15.46 6.47
CA GLY A 61 -3.42 14.15 6.96
C GLY A 61 -2.85 14.10 8.37
N GLY A 62 -3.25 13.07 9.12
CA GLY A 62 -2.84 12.90 10.50
C GLY A 62 -3.79 12.04 11.31
N PHE A 63 -4.27 12.56 12.44
CA PHE A 63 -5.31 11.89 13.22
C PHE A 63 -6.24 12.89 13.89
N HIS A 64 -7.49 12.48 14.01
CA HIS A 64 -8.57 13.20 14.68
C HIS A 64 -9.05 12.46 15.92
N VAL A 65 -9.47 13.21 16.93
CA VAL A 65 -9.92 12.68 18.21
C VAL A 65 -11.33 13.17 18.52
N TYR A 66 -12.24 12.24 18.76
CA TYR A 66 -13.66 12.54 18.95
C TYR A 66 -14.17 12.08 20.32
N ASP A 67 -15.09 12.83 20.91
CA ASP A 67 -15.85 12.39 22.10
C ASP A 67 -16.84 11.29 21.70
N LEU A 68 -16.57 10.05 22.16
CA LEU A 68 -17.37 8.87 21.84
C LEU A 68 -18.84 9.00 22.28
N ASN A 69 -19.14 9.81 23.30
CA ASN A 69 -20.50 10.01 23.84
C ASN A 69 -21.27 11.13 23.15
N SER A 70 -20.66 11.88 22.25
CA SER A 70 -21.32 12.98 21.55
C SER A 70 -22.39 12.50 20.56
N LYS A 71 -23.21 13.42 20.04
CA LYS A 71 -24.18 13.15 18.97
C LYS A 71 -23.51 13.19 17.62
N ALA A 72 -24.18 12.66 16.61
CA ALA A 72 -23.75 12.83 15.22
C ALA A 72 -23.98 14.30 14.73
N PRO A 73 -23.02 14.89 14.00
CA PRO A 73 -21.65 14.39 13.82
C PRO A 73 -20.90 14.38 15.17
N LEU A 74 -20.00 13.41 15.36
CA LEU A 74 -19.22 13.29 16.58
C LEU A 74 -18.40 14.56 16.83
N LYS A 75 -18.37 15.02 18.08
CA LYS A 75 -17.63 16.23 18.45
C LYS A 75 -16.13 15.96 18.44
N GLU A 76 -15.42 16.60 17.53
CA GLU A 76 -13.96 16.63 17.55
C GLU A 76 -13.45 17.41 18.78
N VAL A 77 -12.45 16.84 19.46
CA VAL A 77 -11.84 17.43 20.67
C VAL A 77 -10.35 17.73 20.47
N ALA A 78 -9.70 17.09 19.49
CA ALA A 78 -8.32 17.38 19.10
C ALA A 78 -8.04 16.83 17.71
N ALA A 79 -7.07 17.45 17.01
CA ALA A 79 -6.49 16.93 15.79
C ALA A 79 -4.97 17.20 15.78
N LYS A 80 -4.22 16.38 15.02
CA LYS A 80 -2.79 16.55 14.73
C LYS A 80 -2.52 16.17 13.28
N THR A 81 -1.70 16.95 12.62
CA THR A 81 -1.40 16.85 11.20
C THR A 81 0.08 16.55 10.94
N PRO A 82 0.63 15.40 11.34
CA PRO A 82 2.02 15.04 11.09
C PRO A 82 2.31 14.63 9.63
N GLY A 83 1.36 14.59 8.75
CA GLY A 83 1.36 14.09 7.39
C GLY A 83 0.25 13.05 7.18
N ARG A 84 0.09 12.55 5.97
CA ARG A 84 -0.87 11.47 5.65
C ARG A 84 -0.68 10.30 6.61
N SER A 85 -1.71 9.92 7.31
CA SER A 85 -1.64 8.81 8.26
C SER A 85 -2.75 7.81 8.00
N LYS A 86 -2.39 6.55 7.77
CA LYS A 86 -3.33 5.44 7.62
C LYS A 86 -3.58 4.70 8.94
N LEU A 87 -2.74 4.91 9.98
CA LEU A 87 -2.71 4.03 11.14
C LEU A 87 -2.59 4.79 12.46
N VAL A 88 -3.37 4.36 13.44
CA VAL A 88 -3.29 4.81 14.83
C VAL A 88 -3.43 3.64 15.80
N THR A 89 -2.71 3.64 16.92
CA THR A 89 -2.90 2.69 18.02
C THR A 89 -2.61 3.31 19.38
N THR A 90 -3.17 2.74 20.44
CA THR A 90 -2.95 3.18 21.82
C THR A 90 -2.09 2.19 22.59
N VAL A 91 -1.08 2.68 23.31
CA VAL A 91 -0.25 1.91 24.22
C VAL A 91 -0.51 2.43 25.63
N TYR A 92 -1.00 1.57 26.50
CA TYR A 92 -1.46 1.95 27.84
C TYR A 92 -0.43 1.66 28.92
N ASP A 93 -0.37 2.58 29.91
CA ASP A 93 0.44 2.44 31.13
C ASP A 93 1.94 2.18 30.84
N VAL A 94 2.50 2.93 29.88
CA VAL A 94 3.94 2.97 29.62
C VAL A 94 4.57 3.85 30.68
N ASN A 95 5.07 3.25 31.75
CA ASN A 95 5.55 3.95 32.93
C ASN A 95 4.54 5.02 33.44
N LYS A 96 3.28 4.63 33.64
CA LYS A 96 2.16 5.46 34.12
C LYS A 96 1.67 6.52 33.12
N LYS A 97 2.05 6.44 31.86
CA LYS A 97 1.57 7.29 30.80
C LYS A 97 0.88 6.45 29.72
N ASP A 98 -0.16 7.00 29.13
CA ASP A 98 -0.80 6.42 27.97
C ASP A 98 -0.25 7.15 26.72
N ILE A 99 0.08 6.40 25.69
CA ILE A 99 0.75 6.88 24.50
C ILE A 99 -0.10 6.54 23.28
N LEU A 100 -0.36 7.51 22.42
CA LEU A 100 -0.85 7.28 21.08
C LEU A 100 0.35 7.13 20.14
N VAL A 101 0.30 6.13 19.27
CA VAL A 101 1.30 5.89 18.23
C VAL A 101 0.64 5.97 16.87
N THR A 102 1.27 6.68 15.95
CA THR A 102 0.86 6.78 14.54
C THR A 102 2.09 6.73 13.64
N ILE A 103 1.89 6.44 12.37
CA ILE A 103 2.89 6.60 11.32
C ILE A 103 2.31 7.46 10.22
N ALA A 104 3.10 8.37 9.67
CA ALA A 104 2.67 9.28 8.61
C ALA A 104 3.60 9.19 7.40
N GLN A 105 3.02 9.36 6.24
CA GLN A 105 3.70 9.51 4.96
C GLN A 105 3.90 11.01 4.64
N PRO A 106 4.87 11.40 3.78
CA PRO A 106 5.78 10.52 3.04
C PRO A 106 7.05 10.12 3.81
N ASP A 107 7.31 10.72 4.99
CA ASP A 107 8.58 10.52 5.71
C ASP A 107 8.70 9.16 6.43
N SER A 108 7.60 8.40 6.50
CA SER A 108 7.51 7.08 7.17
C SER A 108 8.07 7.10 8.59
N ILE A 109 7.71 8.12 9.37
CA ILE A 109 8.12 8.27 10.77
C ILE A 109 7.02 7.81 11.71
N VAL A 110 7.33 6.80 12.54
CA VAL A 110 6.52 6.45 13.70
C VAL A 110 6.65 7.54 14.73
N ARG A 111 5.52 8.12 15.14
CA ARG A 111 5.46 9.22 16.12
C ARG A 111 4.63 8.81 17.33
N ALA A 112 5.05 9.27 18.50
CA ALA A 112 4.37 9.04 19.77
C ALA A 112 3.83 10.36 20.36
N TYR A 113 2.63 10.28 20.94
CA TYR A 113 1.95 11.41 21.58
C TYR A 113 1.48 11.02 22.98
N GLU A 114 1.82 11.84 23.99
CA GLU A 114 1.37 11.64 25.37
C GLU A 114 -0.11 12.02 25.51
N MET A 115 -0.94 11.08 25.90
CA MET A 115 -2.37 11.28 26.15
C MET A 115 -2.63 11.74 27.59
N PRO A 116 -3.74 12.44 27.87
CA PRO A 116 -4.80 12.85 26.95
C PRO A 116 -4.55 14.19 26.24
N LYS A 117 -3.38 14.79 26.37
CA LYS A 117 -3.07 16.11 25.79
C LYS A 117 -2.59 16.04 24.35
N PHE A 118 -2.31 14.85 23.83
CA PHE A 118 -1.78 14.60 22.49
C PHE A 118 -0.54 15.45 22.18
N LYS A 119 0.36 15.55 23.17
CA LYS A 119 1.65 16.24 23.03
C LYS A 119 2.66 15.29 22.39
N GLN A 120 3.23 15.65 21.25
CA GLN A 120 4.26 14.85 20.60
C GLN A 120 5.49 14.66 21.49
N ILE A 121 6.01 13.45 21.52
CA ILE A 121 7.25 13.04 22.18
C ILE A 121 8.32 12.95 21.10
N LYS A 122 8.96 14.09 20.77
CA LYS A 122 9.89 14.19 19.64
C LYS A 122 11.08 13.24 19.71
N ASP A 123 11.56 12.90 20.90
CA ASP A 123 12.67 11.97 21.10
C ASP A 123 12.29 10.52 20.74
N ALA A 124 10.98 10.25 20.56
CA ALA A 124 10.47 8.94 20.18
C ALA A 124 10.19 8.83 18.66
N ASP A 125 10.51 9.84 17.87
CA ASP A 125 10.36 9.76 16.42
C ASP A 125 11.29 8.65 15.87
N PHE A 126 10.73 7.70 15.11
CA PHE A 126 11.47 6.54 14.60
C PHE A 126 11.17 6.31 13.13
N LYS A 127 12.17 6.42 12.27
CA LYS A 127 12.02 6.24 10.82
C LYS A 127 11.99 4.75 10.47
N VAL A 128 10.94 4.35 9.75
CA VAL A 128 10.75 2.98 9.25
C VAL A 128 10.15 3.03 7.85
N LEU A 129 11.00 2.91 6.84
CA LEU A 129 10.55 2.92 5.45
C LEU A 129 9.76 1.66 5.12
N GLY A 130 8.64 1.84 4.45
CA GLY A 130 7.75 0.78 3.99
C GLY A 130 6.34 1.31 3.77
N ASP A 131 5.55 0.54 3.06
CA ASP A 131 4.11 0.71 3.02
C ASP A 131 3.49 -0.08 4.17
N TRP A 132 2.74 0.62 5.04
CA TRP A 132 2.24 0.07 6.31
C TRP A 132 0.73 0.13 6.34
N SER A 133 0.10 -1.02 6.48
CA SER A 133 -1.35 -1.23 6.39
C SER A 133 -2.01 -1.67 7.70
N ALA A 134 -1.25 -2.08 8.73
CA ALA A 134 -1.83 -2.36 10.05
C ALA A 134 -0.87 -2.02 11.20
N LEU A 135 -1.42 -1.57 12.34
CA LEU A 135 -0.69 -1.12 13.52
C LEU A 135 -1.33 -1.62 14.81
N CYS A 136 -0.63 -2.48 15.55
CA CYS A 136 -1.12 -3.04 16.80
C CYS A 136 -0.12 -2.88 17.95
N SER A 137 -0.62 -2.75 19.17
CA SER A 137 0.18 -2.69 20.39
C SER A 137 0.02 -3.94 21.25
N TRP A 138 1.10 -4.34 21.90
CA TRP A 138 1.11 -5.46 22.85
C TRP A 138 1.96 -5.15 24.08
N LYS A 139 1.34 -5.28 25.25
CA LYS A 139 2.08 -5.33 26.53
C LYS A 139 2.39 -6.77 26.87
N SER A 140 3.68 -7.09 27.03
CA SER A 140 4.11 -8.45 27.37
C SER A 140 3.78 -8.82 28.81
N PRO A 141 3.77 -10.12 29.17
CA PRO A 141 3.67 -10.53 30.55
C PRO A 141 4.79 -9.98 31.46
N ALA A 142 5.95 -9.64 30.93
CA ALA A 142 7.03 -8.98 31.66
C ALA A 142 6.81 -7.48 31.86
N GLY A 143 5.79 -6.89 31.24
CA GLY A 143 5.45 -5.47 31.34
C GLY A 143 6.11 -4.59 30.29
N ASN A 144 6.80 -5.16 29.30
CA ASN A 144 7.37 -4.40 28.19
C ASN A 144 6.30 -4.07 27.13
N ASP A 145 6.39 -2.89 26.55
CA ASP A 145 5.43 -2.37 25.58
C ASP A 145 5.97 -2.47 24.17
N TYR A 146 5.24 -3.17 23.29
CA TYR A 146 5.61 -3.38 21.90
C TYR A 146 4.58 -2.79 20.96
N VAL A 147 5.07 -2.34 19.82
CA VAL A 147 4.27 -1.90 18.67
C VAL A 147 4.69 -2.73 17.47
N PHE A 148 3.70 -3.23 16.74
CA PHE A 148 3.89 -3.98 15.51
C PHE A 148 3.32 -3.18 14.36
N LEU A 149 4.15 -2.93 13.35
CA LEU A 149 3.78 -2.42 12.05
C LEU A 149 3.73 -3.61 11.09
N PHE A 150 2.64 -3.74 10.36
CA PHE A 150 2.48 -4.70 9.28
C PHE A 150 2.27 -3.95 7.98
N GLY A 151 2.82 -4.48 6.91
CA GLY A 151 2.70 -3.92 5.57
C GLY A 151 2.71 -5.02 4.52
N LYS A 152 3.02 -4.64 3.30
CA LYS A 152 3.08 -5.55 2.16
C LYS A 152 4.31 -6.46 2.30
N GLY A 153 4.06 -7.73 2.61
CA GLY A 153 5.06 -8.77 2.72
C GLY A 153 6.00 -8.73 3.93
N GLN A 154 5.87 -7.76 4.85
CA GLN A 154 6.77 -7.64 6.00
C GLN A 154 6.10 -7.07 7.25
N ALA A 155 6.71 -7.32 8.40
CA ALA A 155 6.33 -6.73 9.67
C ALA A 155 7.55 -6.25 10.45
N VAL A 156 7.40 -5.16 11.20
CA VAL A 156 8.42 -4.62 12.12
C VAL A 156 7.88 -4.63 13.54
N LYS A 157 8.68 -5.15 14.46
CA LYS A 157 8.41 -5.12 15.91
C LYS A 157 9.30 -4.09 16.57
N LEU A 158 8.67 -3.10 17.18
CA LEU A 158 9.32 -2.03 17.95
C LEU A 158 9.04 -2.22 19.44
N LEU A 159 10.01 -1.94 20.29
CA LEU A 159 9.85 -1.77 21.74
C LEU A 159 9.73 -0.28 22.03
N LEU A 160 8.68 0.12 22.73
CA LEU A 160 8.55 1.47 23.28
C LEU A 160 9.04 1.43 24.73
N GLN A 161 10.11 2.15 25.01
CA GLN A 161 10.70 2.18 26.34
C GLN A 161 10.97 3.60 26.85
N GLU A 162 10.98 3.76 28.15
CA GLU A 162 11.37 5.01 28.77
C GLU A 162 12.90 5.16 28.80
N THR A 163 13.36 6.36 28.51
CA THR A 163 14.73 6.77 28.70
C THR A 163 14.84 7.65 29.97
N LYS A 164 16.04 8.09 30.34
CA LYS A 164 16.22 9.00 31.47
C LYS A 164 15.47 10.33 31.32
N LYS A 165 15.08 10.73 30.12
CA LYS A 165 14.49 12.05 29.84
C LYS A 165 13.15 11.98 29.12
N SER A 166 12.87 10.90 28.39
CA SER A 166 11.74 10.81 27.46
C SER A 166 11.40 9.34 27.17
N PHE A 167 10.88 9.06 25.98
CA PHE A 167 10.61 7.73 25.43
C PHE A 167 11.35 7.57 24.12
N GLU A 168 11.64 6.33 23.76
CA GLU A 168 12.22 5.98 22.46
C GLU A 168 11.63 4.66 21.93
N PHE A 169 11.64 4.49 20.61
CA PHE A 169 11.41 3.20 19.97
C PHE A 169 12.75 2.51 19.70
N VAL A 170 12.79 1.22 19.99
CA VAL A 170 13.93 0.35 19.65
C VAL A 170 13.44 -0.77 18.74
N GLN A 171 14.04 -0.91 17.57
CA GLN A 171 13.70 -1.99 16.66
C GLN A 171 14.18 -3.33 17.22
N ILE A 172 13.24 -4.24 17.40
CA ILE A 172 13.54 -5.61 17.87
C ILE A 172 13.91 -6.49 16.69
N GLN A 173 13.07 -6.48 15.66
CA GLN A 173 13.24 -7.29 14.45
C GLN A 173 12.34 -6.81 13.32
N THR A 174 12.69 -7.22 12.11
CA THR A 174 11.81 -7.29 10.93
C THR A 174 11.63 -8.75 10.57
N PHE A 175 10.43 -9.16 10.13
CA PHE A 175 10.15 -10.53 9.70
C PHE A 175 9.15 -10.52 8.53
N PRO A 176 9.22 -11.52 7.61
CA PRO A 176 8.29 -11.62 6.49
C PRO A 176 6.90 -12.04 6.94
N THR A 177 5.87 -11.57 6.22
CA THR A 177 4.47 -12.01 6.34
C THR A 177 4.03 -12.88 5.17
N ASP A 178 4.72 -12.81 4.04
CA ASP A 178 4.43 -13.50 2.77
C ASP A 178 3.10 -13.09 2.11
N PHE A 179 2.40 -12.07 2.63
CA PHE A 179 1.16 -11.50 2.11
C PHE A 179 0.99 -10.04 2.62
N GLU A 180 0.11 -9.29 1.97
CA GLU A 180 -0.36 -8.01 2.47
C GLU A 180 -1.25 -8.20 3.69
N THR A 181 -1.06 -7.36 4.71
CA THR A 181 -1.83 -7.43 5.95
C THR A 181 -2.90 -6.35 5.97
N SER A 182 -4.18 -6.69 5.93
CA SER A 182 -5.30 -5.75 5.98
C SER A 182 -5.77 -5.39 7.40
N GLY A 183 -5.37 -6.17 8.40
CA GLY A 183 -5.78 -5.92 9.78
C GLY A 183 -4.95 -6.66 10.82
N CYS A 184 -4.93 -6.14 12.04
CA CYS A 184 -4.34 -6.86 13.17
C CYS A 184 -5.12 -6.66 14.47
N ALA A 185 -5.11 -7.68 15.35
CA ALA A 185 -5.70 -7.62 16.68
C ALA A 185 -4.96 -8.49 17.69
N VAL A 186 -4.92 -8.06 18.95
CA VAL A 186 -4.18 -8.76 20.00
C VAL A 186 -5.14 -9.38 21.02
N SER A 187 -5.13 -10.71 21.12
CA SER A 187 -5.67 -11.41 22.31
C SER A 187 -4.62 -11.38 23.42
N ARG A 188 -4.85 -10.53 24.40
CA ARG A 188 -3.94 -10.37 25.53
C ARG A 188 -4.01 -11.57 26.48
N SER A 189 -5.18 -12.20 26.62
CA SER A 189 -5.39 -13.37 27.47
C SER A 189 -4.64 -14.60 26.95
N GLU A 190 -4.49 -14.73 25.63
CA GLU A 190 -3.81 -15.85 24.96
C GLU A 190 -2.38 -15.50 24.52
N SER A 191 -1.94 -14.24 24.68
CA SER A 191 -0.67 -13.72 24.13
C SER A 191 -0.54 -14.07 22.65
N ARG A 192 -1.57 -13.77 21.87
CA ARG A 192 -1.73 -14.15 20.47
C ARG A 192 -2.03 -12.91 19.61
N MET A 193 -1.33 -12.78 18.51
CA MET A 193 -1.63 -11.81 17.44
C MET A 193 -2.46 -12.49 16.38
N TYR A 194 -3.57 -11.87 15.97
CA TYR A 194 -4.30 -12.17 14.76
C TYR A 194 -3.93 -11.15 13.71
N ILE A 195 -3.76 -11.58 12.47
CA ILE A 195 -3.56 -10.74 11.29
C ILE A 195 -4.42 -11.27 10.15
N SER A 196 -4.87 -10.40 9.28
CA SER A 196 -5.68 -10.74 8.12
C SER A 196 -5.01 -10.35 6.82
N THR A 197 -5.45 -10.93 5.74
CA THR A 197 -5.20 -10.50 4.38
C THR A 197 -6.52 -10.37 3.63
N ASP A 198 -6.62 -9.41 2.76
CA ASP A 198 -7.76 -9.22 1.87
C ASP A 198 -7.65 -10.07 0.60
N ASP A 199 -6.44 -10.34 0.11
CA ASP A 199 -6.20 -11.13 -1.12
C ASP A 199 -6.93 -12.48 -1.17
N ASP A 200 -6.96 -13.21 -0.05
CA ASP A 200 -7.54 -14.57 0.03
C ASP A 200 -8.57 -14.74 1.17
N LYS A 201 -9.05 -13.64 1.78
CA LYS A 201 -10.02 -13.60 2.88
C LYS A 201 -9.57 -14.38 4.12
N SER A 202 -8.26 -14.53 4.31
CA SER A 202 -7.71 -15.39 5.34
C SER A 202 -7.35 -14.62 6.61
N VAL A 203 -7.57 -15.30 7.75
CA VAL A 203 -7.09 -14.86 9.05
C VAL A 203 -5.99 -15.81 9.51
N TYR A 204 -4.87 -15.23 9.91
CA TYR A 204 -3.69 -15.89 10.43
C TYR A 204 -3.47 -15.53 11.88
N ALA A 205 -2.67 -16.33 12.59
CA ALA A 205 -2.25 -15.98 13.93
C ALA A 205 -0.85 -16.50 14.27
N PHE A 206 -0.23 -15.85 15.26
CA PHE A 206 1.02 -16.28 15.84
C PHE A 206 1.09 -15.97 17.35
N SER A 207 1.91 -16.74 18.09
CA SER A 207 2.16 -16.47 19.51
C SER A 207 3.07 -15.27 19.69
N LEU A 208 2.65 -14.32 20.53
CA LEU A 208 3.45 -13.18 20.95
C LEU A 208 4.49 -13.61 21.98
N LYS A 209 5.75 -13.38 21.67
CA LYS A 209 6.89 -13.72 22.52
C LYS A 209 7.94 -12.61 22.51
N GLU A 210 8.65 -12.51 23.62
CA GLU A 210 9.85 -11.66 23.71
C GLU A 210 11.04 -12.42 23.14
N SER A 211 11.20 -12.33 21.82
CA SER A 211 12.25 -12.98 21.01
C SER A 211 12.51 -12.14 19.77
N THR A 212 13.72 -12.25 19.21
CA THR A 212 14.11 -11.67 17.92
C THR A 212 13.95 -12.68 16.77
N LYS A 213 13.47 -13.89 17.06
CA LYS A 213 13.18 -14.89 16.02
C LYS A 213 11.83 -14.60 15.38
N ALA A 214 11.78 -14.71 14.05
CA ALA A 214 10.52 -14.59 13.30
C ALA A 214 9.45 -15.54 13.90
N PRO A 215 8.23 -15.06 14.14
CA PRO A 215 7.14 -15.89 14.62
C PRO A 215 6.70 -16.88 13.55
N LYS A 216 6.19 -18.04 13.97
CA LYS A 216 5.53 -18.95 13.03
C LYS A 216 4.10 -18.47 12.82
N ILE A 217 3.83 -17.85 11.68
CA ILE A 217 2.51 -17.42 11.27
C ILE A 217 1.75 -18.64 10.75
N THR A 218 0.50 -18.84 11.20
CA THR A 218 -0.33 -19.98 10.82
C THR A 218 -1.75 -19.52 10.49
N LYS A 219 -2.31 -19.98 9.39
CA LYS A 219 -3.71 -19.74 9.03
C LYS A 219 -4.64 -20.36 10.08
N VAL A 220 -5.61 -19.58 10.57
CA VAL A 220 -6.60 -20.03 11.56
C VAL A 220 -7.97 -20.23 10.94
N GLY A 221 -8.26 -19.55 9.83
CA GLY A 221 -9.50 -19.71 9.08
C GLY A 221 -9.58 -18.78 7.89
N LYS A 222 -10.75 -18.80 7.25
CA LYS A 222 -11.10 -17.96 6.12
C LYS A 222 -12.45 -17.30 6.40
N ALA A 223 -12.56 -16.01 6.16
CA ALA A 223 -13.80 -15.23 6.21
C ALA A 223 -14.68 -15.52 4.98
N GLU A 224 -15.90 -15.03 4.98
CA GLU A 224 -16.81 -15.15 3.84
C GLU A 224 -16.48 -14.11 2.76
N ASP A 225 -16.06 -12.91 3.21
CA ASP A 225 -15.70 -11.79 2.33
C ASP A 225 -14.33 -11.20 2.69
N ASP A 226 -13.89 -10.17 1.95
CA ASP A 226 -12.61 -9.51 2.15
C ASP A 226 -12.52 -8.94 3.58
N VAL A 227 -11.36 -9.12 4.20
CA VAL A 227 -11.18 -8.75 5.61
C VAL A 227 -10.55 -7.38 5.71
N THR A 228 -11.32 -6.41 6.11
CA THR A 228 -10.94 -4.98 6.18
C THR A 228 -10.56 -4.51 7.58
N GLY A 229 -10.72 -5.36 8.61
CA GLY A 229 -10.33 -5.00 9.97
C GLY A 229 -10.56 -6.10 11.00
N LEU A 230 -9.77 -6.07 12.07
CA LEU A 230 -9.84 -7.04 13.17
C LEU A 230 -9.91 -6.34 14.52
N ALA A 231 -10.75 -6.86 15.42
CA ALA A 231 -10.74 -6.46 16.83
C ALA A 231 -10.99 -7.65 17.77
N VAL A 232 -10.42 -7.60 18.98
CA VAL A 232 -10.63 -8.63 19.99
C VAL A 232 -11.52 -8.11 21.11
N TYR A 233 -12.56 -8.85 21.42
CA TYR A 233 -13.42 -8.64 22.58
C TYR A 233 -13.04 -9.60 23.70
N VAL A 234 -12.75 -9.05 24.89
CA VAL A 234 -12.41 -9.82 26.11
C VAL A 234 -13.67 -9.99 26.97
N PRO A 235 -14.31 -11.18 27.01
CA PRO A 235 -15.53 -11.36 27.78
C PRO A 235 -15.21 -11.41 29.27
N LYS A 236 -16.23 -11.33 30.12
CA LYS A 236 -16.08 -11.42 31.58
C LYS A 236 -15.58 -12.79 32.00
N LYS A 237 -15.91 -13.85 31.26
CA LYS A 237 -15.48 -15.23 31.45
C LYS A 237 -15.30 -15.94 30.12
N GLY A 238 -14.37 -16.87 30.05
CA GLY A 238 -14.09 -17.68 28.87
C GLY A 238 -12.96 -17.08 28.01
N SER A 239 -12.82 -17.61 26.82
CA SER A 239 -11.82 -17.17 25.82
C SER A 239 -12.30 -15.91 25.10
N ASP A 240 -11.36 -15.16 24.53
CA ASP A 240 -11.62 -13.97 23.75
C ASP A 240 -12.42 -14.28 22.48
N TYR A 241 -13.13 -13.28 21.97
CA TYR A 241 -13.82 -13.35 20.69
C TYR A 241 -13.10 -12.45 19.69
N LEU A 242 -13.00 -12.92 18.44
CA LEU A 242 -12.47 -12.16 17.32
C LEU A 242 -13.63 -11.60 16.50
N PHE A 243 -13.66 -10.28 16.36
CA PHE A 243 -14.53 -9.54 15.45
C PHE A 243 -13.76 -9.28 14.18
N VAL A 244 -14.32 -9.67 13.06
CA VAL A 244 -13.74 -9.57 11.71
C VAL A 244 -14.65 -8.65 10.92
N ALA A 245 -14.16 -7.47 10.56
CA ALA A 245 -14.84 -6.62 9.59
C ALA A 245 -14.65 -7.24 8.20
N GLU A 246 -15.75 -7.50 7.54
CA GLU A 246 -15.86 -7.85 6.14
C GLU A 246 -16.47 -6.65 5.44
N THR A 247 -16.42 -6.55 4.12
CA THR A 247 -16.77 -5.32 3.40
C THR A 247 -18.07 -4.65 3.89
N ASP A 248 -19.15 -5.41 4.07
CA ASP A 248 -20.49 -4.91 4.41
C ASP A 248 -21.02 -5.34 5.79
N LYS A 249 -20.25 -6.12 6.57
CA LYS A 249 -20.69 -6.75 7.82
C LYS A 249 -19.53 -7.01 8.77
N ILE A 250 -19.84 -7.40 10.01
CA ILE A 250 -18.83 -7.79 11.01
C ILE A 250 -19.15 -9.21 11.51
N ALA A 251 -18.32 -10.18 11.15
CA ALA A 251 -18.42 -11.55 11.63
C ALA A 251 -17.76 -11.70 13.02
N VAL A 252 -18.38 -12.50 13.92
CA VAL A 252 -17.88 -12.74 15.29
C VAL A 252 -17.51 -14.20 15.45
N TYR A 253 -16.25 -14.47 15.73
CA TYR A 253 -15.69 -15.81 15.92
C TYR A 253 -15.25 -16.06 17.35
N ASP A 254 -15.31 -17.31 17.80
CA ASP A 254 -14.65 -17.72 19.04
C ASP A 254 -13.14 -17.96 18.83
N SER A 255 -12.40 -18.26 19.89
CA SER A 255 -10.95 -18.47 19.86
C SER A 255 -10.48 -19.65 18.98
N SER A 256 -11.40 -20.56 18.60
CA SER A 256 -11.17 -21.65 17.64
C SER A 256 -11.56 -21.31 16.21
N PHE A 257 -11.85 -20.03 15.94
CA PHE A 257 -12.33 -19.52 14.65
C PHE A 257 -13.66 -20.15 14.20
N LYS A 258 -14.55 -20.42 15.16
CA LYS A 258 -15.92 -20.88 14.86
C LYS A 258 -16.86 -19.68 14.90
N LEU A 259 -17.60 -19.45 13.81
CA LEU A 259 -18.56 -18.37 13.68
C LEU A 259 -19.66 -18.47 14.77
N LYS A 260 -19.88 -17.37 15.47
CA LYS A 260 -20.91 -17.21 16.51
C LYS A 260 -22.13 -16.47 15.97
N GLY A 261 -21.92 -15.53 15.07
CA GLY A 261 -22.94 -14.75 14.38
C GLY A 261 -22.34 -13.58 13.61
N THR A 262 -23.21 -12.92 12.87
CA THR A 262 -22.85 -11.80 12.00
C THR A 262 -23.59 -10.54 12.45
N LEU A 263 -22.91 -9.41 12.50
CA LEU A 263 -23.47 -8.10 12.78
C LEU A 263 -23.71 -7.40 11.45
N CYS A 264 -24.98 -7.19 11.11
CA CYS A 264 -25.41 -6.48 9.92
C CYS A 264 -25.59 -4.99 10.32
N LEU A 265 -24.78 -4.12 9.76
CA LEU A 265 -24.86 -2.69 10.04
C LEU A 265 -26.11 -2.09 9.36
N THR A 266 -26.78 -1.17 10.04
CA THR A 266 -28.03 -0.58 9.56
C THR A 266 -28.08 0.92 9.85
N GLY A 267 -28.95 1.65 9.12
CA GLY A 267 -29.16 3.09 9.32
C GLY A 267 -28.39 4.00 8.36
N GLN A 268 -27.67 3.43 7.44
CA GLN A 268 -27.08 4.03 6.24
C GLN A 268 -27.30 3.07 5.08
N GLU A 269 -27.21 3.53 3.84
CA GLU A 269 -27.27 2.71 2.63
C GLU A 269 -25.85 2.44 2.12
N ASP A 270 -25.62 1.30 1.50
CA ASP A 270 -24.34 0.87 0.89
C ASP A 270 -23.12 1.05 1.84
N ILE A 271 -23.24 0.46 3.04
CA ILE A 271 -22.19 0.55 4.07
C ILE A 271 -21.00 -0.34 3.71
N GLU A 272 -19.84 0.26 3.60
CA GLU A 272 -18.54 -0.42 3.62
C GLU A 272 -17.80 -0.11 4.93
N VAL A 273 -17.15 -1.12 5.51
CA VAL A 273 -16.48 -1.04 6.81
C VAL A 273 -15.00 -1.28 6.65
N GLN A 274 -14.21 -0.39 7.22
CA GLN A 274 -12.75 -0.56 7.31
C GLN A 274 -12.29 -0.34 8.74
N GLY A 275 -11.15 -0.86 9.09
CA GLY A 275 -10.50 -0.72 10.40
C GLY A 275 -11.49 -0.82 11.57
N LEU A 276 -11.35 -1.76 12.43
CA LEU A 276 -12.30 -2.05 13.51
C LEU A 276 -11.63 -1.94 14.88
N ASN A 277 -12.31 -1.32 15.85
CA ASN A 277 -11.88 -1.34 17.25
C ASN A 277 -13.07 -1.45 18.21
N ILE A 278 -12.80 -1.77 19.47
CA ILE A 278 -13.82 -2.02 20.49
C ILE A 278 -13.52 -1.24 21.76
N TYR A 279 -14.46 -0.38 22.17
CA TYR A 279 -14.50 0.17 23.52
C TYR A 279 -15.42 -0.68 24.40
N GLN A 280 -14.87 -1.41 25.39
CA GLN A 280 -15.66 -2.30 26.24
C GLN A 280 -16.24 -1.62 27.49
N GLY A 281 -15.78 -0.41 27.84
CA GLY A 281 -16.29 0.32 29.02
C GLY A 281 -17.77 0.70 28.91
N ALA A 282 -18.46 0.79 30.03
CA ALA A 282 -19.82 1.31 30.04
C ALA A 282 -19.85 2.84 30.03
N THR A 283 -20.71 3.40 29.22
CA THR A 283 -21.06 4.82 29.23
C THR A 283 -22.57 4.99 29.30
N SER A 284 -23.06 6.22 29.51
CA SER A 284 -24.49 6.49 29.49
C SER A 284 -25.14 6.20 28.11
N LYS A 285 -24.38 6.36 27.03
CA LYS A 285 -24.83 6.11 25.65
C LYS A 285 -24.62 4.65 25.23
N TYR A 286 -23.55 4.02 25.72
CA TYR A 286 -23.14 2.67 25.36
C TYR A 286 -22.94 1.81 26.63
N PRO A 287 -24.04 1.29 27.24
CA PRO A 287 -23.97 0.62 28.53
C PRO A 287 -23.23 -0.73 28.52
N ALA A 288 -23.09 -1.34 27.35
CA ALA A 288 -22.32 -2.59 27.13
C ALA A 288 -21.06 -2.40 26.28
N GLY A 289 -20.64 -1.15 26.04
CA GLY A 289 -19.54 -0.81 25.15
C GLY A 289 -19.98 -0.47 23.74
N ALA A 290 -19.01 -0.14 22.88
CA ALA A 290 -19.23 0.31 21.52
C ALA A 290 -18.23 -0.32 20.55
N LEU A 291 -18.67 -0.52 19.30
CA LEU A 291 -17.82 -0.71 18.13
C LEU A 291 -17.43 0.66 17.58
N THR A 292 -16.21 0.80 17.10
CA THR A 292 -15.72 1.94 16.32
C THR A 292 -15.06 1.44 15.05
N TYR A 293 -15.33 2.05 13.93
CA TYR A 293 -14.84 1.62 12.62
C TYR A 293 -14.79 2.81 11.67
N ALA A 294 -13.99 2.72 10.62
CA ALA A 294 -14.10 3.58 9.46
C ALA A 294 -15.30 3.11 8.62
N ILE A 295 -16.03 4.03 8.05
CA ILE A 295 -17.25 3.77 7.26
C ILE A 295 -17.25 4.61 5.99
N GLU A 296 -17.55 3.96 4.89
CA GLU A 296 -17.94 4.58 3.63
C GLU A 296 -19.38 4.15 3.32
N SER A 297 -20.22 5.11 2.93
CA SER A 297 -21.62 4.89 2.57
C SER A 297 -22.09 6.03 1.68
N GLU A 298 -23.31 5.96 1.13
CA GLU A 298 -23.86 7.02 0.28
C GLU A 298 -23.80 8.42 0.95
N ASP A 299 -24.08 8.51 2.26
CA ASP A 299 -24.19 9.78 3.01
C ASP A 299 -23.03 10.05 3.97
N VAL A 300 -22.19 9.07 4.29
CA VAL A 300 -21.15 9.16 5.35
C VAL A 300 -19.84 8.56 4.88
N ASN A 301 -18.81 9.39 4.86
CA ASN A 301 -17.42 8.96 4.69
C ASN A 301 -16.61 9.46 5.89
N GLY A 302 -16.11 8.54 6.74
CA GLY A 302 -15.41 8.90 7.97
C GLY A 302 -15.43 7.80 9.02
N PHE A 303 -15.68 8.13 10.30
CA PHE A 303 -15.74 7.15 11.39
C PHE A 303 -17.15 7.01 11.94
N ALA A 304 -17.48 5.79 12.32
CA ALA A 304 -18.78 5.47 12.91
C ALA A 304 -18.66 4.74 14.25
N VAL A 305 -19.74 4.80 15.02
CA VAL A 305 -19.89 4.15 16.32
C VAL A 305 -21.21 3.41 16.40
N SER A 306 -21.17 2.15 16.83
CA SER A 306 -22.36 1.34 17.09
C SER A 306 -22.36 0.73 18.49
N SER A 307 -23.54 0.56 19.09
CA SER A 307 -23.68 -0.05 20.40
C SER A 307 -23.49 -1.56 20.36
N LEU A 308 -22.70 -2.11 21.29
CA LEU A 308 -22.52 -3.55 21.44
C LEU A 308 -23.66 -4.25 22.20
N GLU A 309 -24.60 -3.53 22.82
CA GLU A 309 -25.59 -4.09 23.75
C GLU A 309 -26.42 -5.19 23.09
N ASN A 310 -27.05 -4.90 21.94
CA ASN A 310 -27.89 -5.88 21.24
C ASN A 310 -27.07 -7.06 20.72
N ALA A 311 -25.89 -6.78 20.16
CA ALA A 311 -24.99 -7.80 19.61
C ALA A 311 -24.58 -8.81 20.70
N LEU A 312 -24.01 -8.35 21.80
CA LEU A 312 -23.56 -9.23 22.90
C LEU A 312 -24.72 -10.05 23.48
N LYS A 313 -25.91 -9.45 23.65
CA LYS A 313 -27.12 -10.14 24.15
C LYS A 313 -27.54 -11.27 23.21
N LYS A 314 -27.64 -11.01 21.91
CA LYS A 314 -28.06 -11.96 20.89
C LYS A 314 -27.05 -13.09 20.71
N LEU A 315 -25.75 -12.78 20.74
CA LEU A 315 -24.66 -13.73 20.66
C LEU A 315 -24.39 -14.49 21.97
N LYS A 316 -25.12 -14.15 23.06
CA LYS A 316 -24.95 -14.75 24.40
C LYS A 316 -23.53 -14.58 24.96
N ILE A 317 -22.92 -13.42 24.70
CA ILE A 317 -21.60 -13.04 25.23
C ILE A 317 -21.81 -12.17 26.46
N GLU A 318 -21.24 -12.57 27.60
CA GLU A 318 -21.36 -11.79 28.84
C GLU A 318 -20.53 -10.49 28.73
N ALA A 319 -21.20 -9.35 28.82
CA ALA A 319 -20.56 -8.04 28.70
C ALA A 319 -19.50 -7.82 29.81
N ASN A 320 -18.31 -7.37 29.41
CA ASN A 320 -17.22 -7.03 30.32
C ASN A 320 -16.95 -5.52 30.33
N THR A 321 -17.86 -4.80 30.96
CA THR A 321 -17.80 -3.32 31.05
C THR A 321 -16.78 -2.81 32.09
N LYS A 322 -16.10 -3.71 32.80
CA LYS A 322 -15.00 -3.40 33.73
C LYS A 322 -13.63 -3.64 33.10
N TYR A 323 -13.60 -3.99 31.82
CA TYR A 323 -12.35 -4.13 31.08
C TYR A 323 -11.59 -2.80 31.09
N ASP A 324 -10.30 -2.88 31.43
CA ASP A 324 -9.39 -1.74 31.41
C ASP A 324 -8.05 -2.23 30.80
N PRO A 325 -7.66 -1.72 29.64
CA PRO A 325 -6.45 -2.17 28.95
C PRO A 325 -5.15 -1.90 29.73
N ARG A 326 -5.19 -1.06 30.78
CA ARG A 326 -4.06 -0.81 31.71
C ARG A 326 -3.86 -1.98 32.69
N LYS A 327 -4.92 -2.73 33.00
CA LYS A 327 -4.91 -3.81 34.00
C LYS A 327 -4.49 -5.16 33.38
N VAL A 328 -3.35 -5.16 32.73
CA VAL A 328 -2.74 -6.42 32.23
C VAL A 328 -2.03 -7.11 33.38
N LYS A 329 -2.27 -8.42 33.55
CA LYS A 329 -1.51 -9.23 34.53
C LYS A 329 -0.07 -9.33 34.02
N THR A 330 0.85 -8.67 34.71
CA THR A 330 2.28 -8.75 34.44
C THR A 330 2.95 -9.68 35.46
N ASP A 331 3.85 -10.54 34.98
CA ASP A 331 4.76 -11.32 35.82
C ASP A 331 6.11 -10.61 35.92
N THR A 332 6.23 -9.73 36.88
CA THR A 332 7.44 -8.92 37.12
C THR A 332 8.66 -9.73 37.57
N LYS A 333 8.51 -11.05 37.76
CA LYS A 333 9.64 -11.93 38.10
C LYS A 333 10.47 -12.35 36.92
N THR A 334 9.97 -12.13 35.69
CA THR A 334 10.71 -12.38 34.45
C THR A 334 11.23 -11.08 33.91
N GLU A 335 12.55 -10.93 33.84
CA GLU A 335 13.21 -9.82 33.11
C GLU A 335 13.82 -10.38 31.83
N PRO A 336 13.04 -10.49 30.73
CA PRO A 336 13.56 -11.03 29.47
C PRO A 336 14.60 -10.07 28.84
N ILE A 337 14.43 -8.76 29.01
CA ILE A 337 15.43 -7.74 28.65
C ILE A 337 16.36 -7.56 29.82
N CYS A 338 17.57 -8.09 29.73
CA CYS A 338 18.44 -8.14 30.89
C CYS A 338 19.59 -7.13 30.89
N LYS A 339 20.01 -6.75 32.08
CA LYS A 339 21.12 -5.82 32.29
C LYS A 339 22.45 -6.32 31.69
N THR A 340 22.67 -7.64 31.66
CA THR A 340 23.86 -8.24 31.05
C THR A 340 23.89 -8.07 29.55
N CYS A 341 22.75 -7.84 28.89
CA CYS A 341 22.63 -7.51 27.47
C CYS A 341 22.64 -5.98 27.22
N GLY A 342 22.95 -5.18 28.23
CA GLY A 342 22.97 -3.71 28.11
C GLY A 342 21.60 -3.08 27.85
N GLY A 343 20.50 -3.83 28.02
CA GLY A 343 19.17 -3.40 27.59
C GLY A 343 18.86 -3.61 26.11
N ASN A 344 19.83 -4.14 25.34
CA ASN A 344 19.79 -4.19 23.87
C ASN A 344 19.51 -5.62 23.34
N GLY A 345 18.92 -6.48 24.15
CA GLY A 345 18.62 -7.86 23.79
C GLY A 345 17.94 -8.65 24.88
N TYR A 346 17.42 -9.82 24.52
CA TYR A 346 16.83 -10.77 25.45
C TYR A 346 17.86 -11.72 26.02
N CYS A 347 17.69 -12.07 27.29
CA CYS A 347 18.51 -13.11 27.93
C CYS A 347 18.19 -14.49 27.37
N ILE A 348 19.20 -15.24 26.97
CA ILE A 348 19.03 -16.64 26.65
C ILE A 348 19.08 -17.44 27.97
N LYS A 349 17.96 -18.10 28.34
CA LYS A 349 17.90 -18.99 29.52
C LYS A 349 19.03 -20.01 29.47
N ASP A 350 19.63 -20.27 30.62
CA ASP A 350 20.69 -21.25 30.84
C ASP A 350 22.04 -21.01 30.16
N LYS A 351 22.23 -19.83 29.54
CA LYS A 351 23.52 -19.44 28.94
C LYS A 351 24.01 -18.13 29.55
N LYS A 352 24.86 -18.22 30.58
CA LYS A 352 25.52 -17.03 31.15
C LYS A 352 26.21 -16.22 30.05
N ASN A 353 25.92 -14.90 30.03
CA ASN A 353 26.51 -13.93 29.10
C ASN A 353 26.24 -14.19 27.59
N LYS A 354 25.09 -14.79 27.26
CA LYS A 354 24.61 -14.86 25.86
C LYS A 354 23.26 -14.19 25.75
N CYS A 355 23.19 -13.28 24.79
CA CYS A 355 22.01 -12.48 24.49
C CYS A 355 21.48 -12.76 23.09
N GLU A 356 20.17 -12.64 22.93
CA GLU A 356 19.47 -12.54 21.65
C GLU A 356 19.32 -11.04 21.35
N CYS A 357 20.25 -10.48 20.55
CA CYS A 357 20.36 -9.05 20.35
C CYS A 357 19.23 -8.48 19.51
N PHE A 358 18.78 -7.28 19.85
CA PHE A 358 17.85 -6.51 19.04
C PHE A 358 18.48 -6.10 17.71
N ALA A 359 17.66 -5.75 16.73
CA ALA A 359 18.12 -5.31 15.41
C ALA A 359 19.17 -4.18 15.53
N GLY A 360 20.24 -4.28 14.75
CA GLY A 360 21.33 -3.32 14.79
C GLY A 360 22.33 -3.50 15.92
N PHE A 361 22.09 -4.41 16.88
CA PHE A 361 23.04 -4.74 17.96
C PHE A 361 23.74 -6.08 17.71
N ALA A 362 24.96 -6.20 18.17
CA ALA A 362 25.80 -7.38 17.95
C ALA A 362 26.70 -7.72 19.14
N GLY A 363 27.33 -8.89 19.05
CA GLY A 363 28.20 -9.45 20.09
C GLY A 363 27.43 -10.31 21.09
N ASN A 364 28.15 -11.01 21.96
CA ASN A 364 27.56 -11.96 22.92
C ASN A 364 26.61 -11.31 23.93
N ILE A 365 26.86 -10.03 24.22
CA ILE A 365 26.10 -9.23 25.21
C ILE A 365 25.50 -7.97 24.57
N CYS A 366 25.36 -7.93 23.24
CA CYS A 366 24.79 -6.82 22.49
C CYS A 366 25.49 -5.44 22.75
N SER A 367 26.79 -5.47 22.98
CA SER A 367 27.58 -4.30 23.33
C SER A 367 28.17 -3.55 22.14
N SER A 368 28.07 -4.09 20.95
CA SER A 368 28.47 -3.45 19.69
C SER A 368 27.25 -3.26 18.80
N PHE A 369 27.35 -2.38 17.81
CA PHE A 369 26.30 -2.16 16.83
C PHE A 369 26.77 -2.44 15.42
N THR A 370 25.82 -2.71 14.56
CA THR A 370 25.99 -2.93 13.12
C THR A 370 24.90 -2.19 12.37
N CYS A 371 25.13 -1.96 11.08
CA CYS A 371 24.09 -1.45 10.19
C CYS A 371 23.83 -2.42 9.06
N THR A 372 22.58 -2.52 8.66
CA THR A 372 22.12 -3.34 7.53
C THR A 372 22.95 -3.00 6.30
N ASP A 373 23.43 -4.03 5.60
CA ASP A 373 24.23 -3.94 4.38
C ASP A 373 25.39 -2.93 4.44
N LYS A 374 25.93 -2.67 5.65
CA LYS A 374 26.99 -1.67 5.87
C LYS A 374 26.62 -0.30 5.29
N CYS A 375 25.37 0.14 5.52
CA CYS A 375 24.80 1.38 4.95
C CYS A 375 24.82 1.36 3.42
N SER A 376 24.51 0.23 2.80
CA SER A 376 24.49 0.00 1.34
C SER A 376 25.79 0.39 0.60
N GLY A 377 26.88 0.54 1.34
CA GLY A 377 28.16 1.02 0.82
C GLY A 377 28.23 2.53 0.56
N HIS A 378 27.18 3.29 0.92
CA HIS A 378 27.03 4.74 0.67
C HIS A 378 26.87 5.53 1.96
N GLY A 379 27.55 5.11 3.03
CA GLY A 379 27.51 5.80 4.31
C GLY A 379 28.33 5.14 5.40
N LYS A 380 28.28 5.71 6.59
CA LYS A 380 28.98 5.19 7.79
C LYS A 380 27.94 4.81 8.84
N CYS A 381 28.10 3.61 9.40
CA CYS A 381 27.33 3.16 10.55
C CYS A 381 27.74 3.96 11.80
N VAL A 382 26.84 4.70 12.41
CA VAL A 382 27.08 5.59 13.55
C VAL A 382 26.34 5.15 14.81
N GLY A 383 25.38 4.23 14.70
CA GLY A 383 24.59 3.64 15.77
C GLY A 383 23.92 2.32 15.30
N PRO A 384 23.10 1.66 16.15
CA PRO A 384 22.40 0.43 15.80
C PRO A 384 21.41 0.66 14.64
N ASN A 385 21.75 0.16 13.46
CA ASN A 385 21.05 0.44 12.19
C ASN A 385 20.96 1.94 11.83
N GLU A 386 21.76 2.76 12.44
CA GLU A 386 21.80 4.20 12.15
C GLU A 386 22.94 4.50 11.18
N CYS A 387 22.60 4.98 9.99
CA CYS A 387 23.54 5.30 8.92
C CYS A 387 23.66 6.83 8.73
N LYS A 388 24.89 7.34 8.72
CA LYS A 388 25.18 8.66 8.20
C LYS A 388 25.54 8.53 6.72
N CYS A 389 24.60 8.90 5.85
CA CYS A 389 24.78 8.74 4.41
C CYS A 389 25.79 9.71 3.80
N ASP A 390 26.43 9.27 2.75
CA ASP A 390 27.27 10.11 1.89
C ASP A 390 26.38 11.13 1.12
N LYS A 391 26.97 12.21 0.64
CA LYS A 391 26.25 13.24 -0.13
C LYS A 391 25.60 12.63 -1.37
N GLY A 392 24.31 12.94 -1.60
CA GLY A 392 23.52 12.43 -2.71
C GLY A 392 22.89 11.06 -2.45
N TRP A 393 23.00 10.51 -1.23
CA TRP A 393 22.38 9.27 -0.82
C TRP A 393 21.49 9.46 0.40
N GLY A 394 20.42 8.67 0.48
CA GLY A 394 19.43 8.72 1.54
C GLY A 394 18.70 7.38 1.73
N GLY A 395 17.47 7.47 2.22
CA GLY A 395 16.71 6.29 2.62
C GLY A 395 17.17 5.73 3.97
N LEU A 396 16.61 4.58 4.37
CA LEU A 396 16.83 4.03 5.71
C LEU A 396 18.29 3.59 5.93
N HIS A 397 18.91 3.03 4.91
CA HIS A 397 20.27 2.48 4.97
C HIS A 397 21.18 3.08 3.89
N CYS A 398 20.95 4.35 3.51
CA CYS A 398 21.66 5.02 2.41
C CYS A 398 21.53 4.28 1.07
N SER A 399 20.38 3.64 0.85
CA SER A 399 20.10 2.82 -0.33
C SER A 399 19.46 3.60 -1.48
N PHE A 400 18.99 4.83 -1.25
CA PHE A 400 18.33 5.66 -2.23
C PHE A 400 19.24 6.75 -2.75
N LEU A 401 19.37 6.81 -4.08
CA LEU A 401 19.97 7.93 -4.76
C LEU A 401 19.02 9.13 -4.70
N LEU A 402 19.48 10.28 -4.23
CA LEU A 402 18.69 11.50 -4.10
C LEU A 402 18.87 12.37 -5.35
N ILE A 403 17.77 12.65 -6.07
CA ILE A 403 17.79 13.36 -7.35
C ILE A 403 16.88 14.58 -7.30
N GLU A 404 17.40 15.73 -7.71
CA GLU A 404 16.60 16.93 -7.90
C GLU A 404 15.85 16.86 -9.26
N PRO A 405 14.54 17.12 -9.31
CA PRO A 405 13.80 17.23 -10.56
C PRO A 405 14.34 18.38 -11.42
N THR A 406 14.01 18.37 -12.70
CA THR A 406 14.40 19.43 -13.64
C THR A 406 13.24 20.39 -13.85
N TYR A 407 12.05 19.85 -14.01
CA TYR A 407 10.78 20.56 -14.16
C TYR A 407 9.67 19.82 -13.44
N GLU A 408 8.56 20.49 -13.28
CA GLU A 408 7.31 19.95 -12.78
C GLU A 408 6.17 20.46 -13.66
N THR A 409 5.15 19.65 -13.92
CA THR A 409 3.98 20.10 -14.66
C THR A 409 3.14 21.06 -13.82
N GLU A 410 2.35 21.89 -14.49
CA GLU A 410 1.25 22.57 -13.83
C GLU A 410 0.35 21.51 -13.17
N SER A 411 0.04 21.71 -11.88
CA SER A 411 -0.89 20.84 -11.15
C SER A 411 -2.31 20.99 -11.69
N ARG A 412 -3.10 19.93 -11.59
CA ARG A 412 -4.45 19.86 -12.13
C ARG A 412 -5.44 19.41 -11.05
N LEU A 413 -6.67 19.92 -11.16
CA LEU A 413 -7.79 19.48 -10.33
C LEU A 413 -8.16 18.04 -10.70
N GLY A 414 -7.96 17.12 -9.79
CA GLY A 414 -8.31 15.72 -9.94
C GLY A 414 -7.19 14.79 -9.49
N ASP A 415 -7.47 13.51 -9.55
CA ASP A 415 -6.60 12.43 -9.17
C ASP A 415 -5.75 12.01 -10.39
N GLY A 416 -4.53 12.55 -10.48
CA GLY A 416 -3.55 12.19 -11.51
C GLY A 416 -3.03 10.78 -11.25
N ASP A 417 -2.51 10.12 -12.33
CA ASP A 417 -2.04 8.74 -12.21
C ASP A 417 -0.83 8.44 -13.06
N ASP A 418 -1.01 8.27 -14.36
CA ASP A 418 0.01 7.73 -15.25
C ASP A 418 0.44 8.72 -16.35
N PRO A 419 1.75 8.86 -16.62
CA PRO A 419 2.26 9.63 -17.74
C PRO A 419 2.70 8.76 -18.90
N ALA A 420 2.61 9.29 -20.12
CA ALA A 420 3.28 8.77 -21.31
C ALA A 420 4.08 9.87 -22.02
N ILE A 421 5.15 9.52 -22.73
CA ILE A 421 5.93 10.46 -23.54
C ILE A 421 5.68 10.16 -25.01
N TRP A 422 5.09 11.12 -25.73
CA TRP A 422 4.96 11.04 -27.17
C TRP A 422 6.14 11.73 -27.86
N ILE A 423 6.86 10.97 -28.70
CA ILE A 423 7.97 11.47 -29.51
C ILE A 423 7.40 12.11 -30.77
N SER A 424 7.64 13.42 -30.97
CA SER A 424 7.12 14.15 -32.11
C SER A 424 7.81 13.75 -33.42
N PRO A 425 7.05 13.52 -34.50
CA PRO A 425 7.62 13.33 -35.84
C PRO A 425 8.25 14.61 -36.43
N GLU A 426 7.92 15.79 -35.87
CA GLU A 426 8.43 17.09 -36.33
C GLU A 426 9.75 17.51 -35.66
N GLY A 427 10.27 16.70 -34.75
CA GLY A 427 11.50 16.90 -33.99
C GLY A 427 11.35 16.55 -32.51
N PRO A 428 12.38 15.93 -31.90
CA PRO A 428 12.31 15.47 -30.52
C PRO A 428 11.98 16.58 -29.52
N GLU A 429 12.41 17.81 -29.78
CA GLU A 429 12.14 18.98 -28.92
C GLU A 429 10.67 19.42 -28.91
N LYS A 430 9.86 18.91 -29.87
CA LYS A 430 8.40 19.12 -29.94
C LYS A 430 7.61 17.98 -29.33
N SER A 431 8.26 17.03 -28.67
CA SER A 431 7.63 15.92 -27.98
C SER A 431 6.70 16.41 -26.86
N ARG A 432 5.77 15.58 -26.43
CA ARG A 432 4.75 15.90 -25.43
C ARG A 432 4.76 14.88 -24.30
N ILE A 433 4.31 15.32 -23.13
CA ILE A 433 3.93 14.48 -22.03
C ILE A 433 2.41 14.40 -22.05
N VAL A 434 1.87 13.19 -22.03
CA VAL A 434 0.43 12.92 -21.93
C VAL A 434 0.19 12.28 -20.58
N THR A 435 -0.73 12.83 -19.78
CA THR A 435 -1.01 12.32 -18.43
C THR A 435 -2.47 11.98 -18.28
N THR A 436 -2.80 11.08 -17.37
CA THR A 436 -4.17 10.75 -17.01
C THR A 436 -4.62 11.54 -15.78
N MET A 437 -5.93 11.81 -15.75
CA MET A 437 -6.70 12.27 -14.58
C MET A 437 -7.84 11.28 -14.40
N LYS A 438 -7.70 10.36 -13.45
CA LYS A 438 -8.57 9.19 -13.29
C LYS A 438 -9.90 9.49 -12.58
N SER A 439 -10.08 10.69 -12.02
CA SER A 439 -11.32 11.06 -11.34
C SER A 439 -11.57 12.57 -11.33
N GLY A 440 -12.74 12.97 -10.86
CA GLY A 440 -13.13 14.36 -10.66
C GLY A 440 -13.71 15.05 -11.90
N LYS A 441 -13.92 16.36 -11.79
CA LYS A 441 -14.56 17.17 -12.84
C LYS A 441 -13.72 17.34 -14.11
N GLU A 442 -12.43 17.12 -14.00
CA GLU A 442 -11.47 17.24 -15.10
C GLU A 442 -10.94 15.88 -15.57
N ALA A 443 -11.67 14.79 -15.29
CA ALA A 443 -11.30 13.45 -15.75
C ALA A 443 -11.01 13.43 -17.26
N GLY A 444 -9.85 12.87 -17.64
CA GLY A 444 -9.39 12.85 -19.01
C GLY A 444 -7.87 12.84 -19.15
N LEU A 445 -7.38 13.39 -20.25
CA LEU A 445 -5.95 13.45 -20.55
C LEU A 445 -5.44 14.91 -20.53
N GLY A 446 -4.28 15.11 -19.90
CA GLY A 446 -3.51 16.35 -20.00
C GLY A 446 -2.39 16.22 -21.04
N VAL A 447 -2.15 17.24 -21.85
CA VAL A 447 -1.00 17.29 -22.77
C VAL A 447 -0.12 18.46 -22.38
N PHE A 448 1.16 18.17 -22.10
CA PHE A 448 2.14 19.16 -21.63
C PHE A 448 3.34 19.24 -22.58
N ASP A 449 4.03 20.37 -22.58
CA ASP A 449 5.35 20.49 -23.19
C ASP A 449 6.46 19.90 -22.28
N LEU A 450 7.69 19.88 -22.78
CA LEU A 450 8.86 19.36 -22.05
C LEU A 450 9.35 20.30 -20.90
N ALA A 451 8.69 21.42 -20.69
CA ALA A 451 8.92 22.32 -19.54
C ALA A 451 7.80 22.21 -18.49
N GLY A 452 6.80 21.35 -18.73
CA GLY A 452 5.67 21.12 -17.81
C GLY A 452 4.49 22.07 -18.01
N ASN A 453 4.49 22.93 -19.04
CA ASN A 453 3.36 23.82 -19.31
C ASN A 453 2.21 23.04 -19.97
N LEU A 454 0.98 23.25 -19.46
CA LEU A 454 -0.22 22.63 -20.02
C LEU A 454 -0.55 23.22 -21.40
N LEU A 455 -0.71 22.35 -22.38
CA LEU A 455 -1.08 22.72 -23.75
C LEU A 455 -2.53 22.37 -24.09
N GLN A 456 -3.04 21.28 -23.53
CA GLN A 456 -4.40 20.82 -23.80
C GLN A 456 -4.93 20.00 -22.62
N SER A 457 -6.20 20.24 -22.25
CA SER A 457 -7.03 19.30 -21.47
C SER A 457 -7.98 18.60 -22.45
N PHE A 458 -8.05 17.29 -22.36
CA PHE A 458 -8.85 16.46 -23.25
C PHE A 458 -9.75 15.52 -22.41
N THR A 459 -11.07 15.71 -22.50
CA THR A 459 -12.03 14.94 -21.70
C THR A 459 -12.10 13.49 -22.16
N ALA A 460 -12.01 12.54 -21.22
CA ALA A 460 -12.16 11.12 -21.43
C ALA A 460 -12.84 10.46 -20.21
N GLY A 461 -13.30 9.23 -20.32
CA GLY A 461 -14.05 8.50 -19.30
C GLY A 461 -13.18 7.95 -18.16
N GLU A 462 -12.61 8.82 -17.30
CA GLU A 462 -11.79 8.41 -16.15
C GLU A 462 -10.64 7.47 -16.54
N PRO A 463 -9.72 7.90 -17.42
CA PRO A 463 -8.61 7.06 -17.85
C PRO A 463 -7.65 6.78 -16.69
N ASN A 464 -7.30 5.51 -16.48
CA ASN A 464 -6.32 5.11 -15.48
C ASN A 464 -4.90 5.25 -16.06
N ASN A 465 -4.40 4.27 -16.82
CA ASN A 465 -3.10 4.37 -17.47
C ASN A 465 -3.21 4.95 -18.88
N VAL A 466 -2.09 5.45 -19.41
CA VAL A 466 -1.96 5.88 -20.80
C VAL A 466 -0.67 5.38 -21.42
N ASP A 467 -0.74 4.88 -22.67
CA ASP A 467 0.42 4.48 -23.46
C ASP A 467 0.30 4.94 -24.92
N MET A 468 1.42 5.01 -25.65
CA MET A 468 1.47 5.54 -26.99
C MET A 468 1.67 4.46 -28.05
N ILE A 469 0.84 4.48 -29.10
CA ILE A 469 0.99 3.66 -30.30
C ILE A 469 1.50 4.54 -31.42
N TYR A 470 2.56 4.11 -32.08
CA TYR A 470 3.21 4.89 -33.13
C TYR A 470 3.00 4.30 -34.51
N GLY A 471 2.68 5.16 -35.45
CA GLY A 471 2.63 4.84 -36.88
C GLY A 471 1.62 3.75 -37.23
N PHE A 472 0.51 3.66 -36.53
CA PHE A 472 -0.57 2.73 -36.83
C PHE A 472 -1.28 3.08 -38.13
N MET A 473 -1.65 2.06 -38.93
CA MET A 473 -2.35 2.25 -40.19
C MET A 473 -3.86 2.29 -39.98
N ALA A 474 -4.43 3.48 -39.87
CA ALA A 474 -5.88 3.70 -39.84
C ALA A 474 -6.38 3.89 -41.28
N GLY A 475 -6.82 2.79 -41.91
CA GLY A 475 -7.09 2.75 -43.35
C GLY A 475 -5.83 3.04 -44.15
N ASN A 476 -5.85 4.17 -44.88
CA ASN A 476 -4.70 4.63 -45.69
C ASN A 476 -3.86 5.72 -44.99
N ARG A 477 -4.20 6.08 -43.72
CA ARG A 477 -3.47 7.07 -42.94
C ARG A 477 -2.54 6.42 -41.94
N LYS A 478 -1.34 6.91 -41.81
CA LYS A 478 -0.44 6.57 -40.72
C LYS A 478 -0.67 7.55 -39.57
N VAL A 479 -1.06 7.07 -38.41
CA VAL A 479 -1.44 7.87 -37.23
C VAL A 479 -0.69 7.42 -36.00
N ASP A 480 -0.51 8.31 -35.03
CA ASP A 480 -0.12 7.94 -33.66
C ASP A 480 -1.36 7.99 -32.78
N LEU A 481 -1.45 7.10 -31.80
CA LEU A 481 -2.60 7.00 -30.91
C LEU A 481 -2.15 7.03 -29.44
N ALA A 482 -2.93 7.70 -28.59
CA ALA A 482 -2.91 7.48 -27.15
C ALA A 482 -3.95 6.40 -26.83
N PHE A 483 -3.58 5.43 -26.05
CA PHE A 483 -4.44 4.34 -25.56
C PHE A 483 -4.57 4.41 -24.05
N ALA A 484 -5.78 4.28 -23.51
CA ALA A 484 -6.07 4.28 -22.09
C ALA A 484 -7.18 3.26 -21.74
N ALA A 485 -7.18 2.75 -20.51
CA ALA A 485 -8.31 2.05 -19.91
C ALA A 485 -9.25 3.07 -19.27
N CYS A 486 -10.48 3.24 -19.82
CA CYS A 486 -11.45 4.21 -19.31
C CYS A 486 -12.40 3.54 -18.30
N ARG A 487 -12.30 3.93 -17.03
CA ARG A 487 -12.99 3.30 -15.91
C ARG A 487 -14.47 3.70 -15.78
N ALA A 488 -14.86 4.88 -16.27
CA ALA A 488 -16.23 5.36 -16.14
C ALA A 488 -17.27 4.45 -16.82
N ASP A 489 -16.88 3.74 -17.87
CA ASP A 489 -17.75 2.87 -18.66
C ASP A 489 -17.10 1.53 -19.04
N ASP A 490 -15.98 1.19 -18.44
CA ASP A 490 -15.21 -0.04 -18.66
C ASP A 490 -14.86 -0.25 -20.14
N THR A 491 -14.21 0.75 -20.78
CA THR A 491 -13.89 0.72 -22.21
C THR A 491 -12.40 0.87 -22.49
N LEU A 492 -12.00 0.39 -23.69
CA LEU A 492 -10.71 0.71 -24.30
C LEU A 492 -10.85 2.03 -25.05
N CYS A 493 -10.08 3.06 -24.65
CA CYS A 493 -10.13 4.40 -25.21
C CYS A 493 -8.89 4.68 -26.05
N LEU A 494 -9.08 4.99 -27.35
CA LEU A 494 -8.02 5.38 -28.28
C LEU A 494 -8.31 6.77 -28.85
N PHE A 495 -7.30 7.62 -28.80
CA PHE A 495 -7.36 9.00 -29.32
C PHE A 495 -6.21 9.23 -30.29
N GLU A 496 -6.43 10.00 -31.36
CA GLU A 496 -5.39 10.32 -32.33
C GLU A 496 -4.51 11.46 -31.78
N MET A 497 -3.21 11.24 -31.73
CA MET A 497 -2.22 12.27 -31.47
C MET A 497 -1.80 12.89 -32.82
N LEU A 498 -2.18 14.12 -33.04
CA LEU A 498 -1.86 14.85 -34.27
C LEU A 498 -0.37 15.25 -34.31
N PRO A 499 0.22 15.49 -35.52
CA PRO A 499 1.62 15.88 -35.64
C PRO A 499 2.00 17.16 -34.89
N ASN A 500 1.05 18.08 -34.69
CA ASN A 500 1.24 19.29 -33.87
C ASN A 500 1.28 19.05 -32.36
N GLY A 501 1.08 17.80 -31.90
CA GLY A 501 1.11 17.42 -30.51
C GLY A 501 -0.19 17.71 -29.74
N THR A 502 -1.34 17.63 -30.40
CA THR A 502 -2.67 17.71 -29.76
C THR A 502 -3.47 16.42 -29.96
N LEU A 503 -4.30 16.09 -28.99
CA LEU A 503 -5.20 14.93 -29.03
C LEU A 503 -6.51 15.29 -29.74
N THR A 504 -7.08 14.33 -30.46
CA THR A 504 -8.41 14.40 -31.05
C THR A 504 -9.09 13.01 -31.05
N ASN A 505 -10.41 13.01 -31.18
CA ASN A 505 -11.15 11.75 -31.36
C ASN A 505 -10.84 11.12 -32.72
N ILE A 506 -10.86 9.79 -32.75
CA ILE A 506 -10.75 8.99 -33.96
C ILE A 506 -11.97 8.09 -34.13
N ALA A 507 -12.38 7.82 -35.34
CA ALA A 507 -13.50 6.93 -35.63
C ALA A 507 -13.21 5.52 -35.11
N GLY A 508 -14.14 4.94 -34.34
CA GLY A 508 -13.95 3.65 -33.65
C GLY A 508 -12.91 3.71 -32.54
N GLY A 509 -12.74 4.87 -31.87
CA GLY A 509 -11.74 5.04 -30.80
C GLY A 509 -12.18 4.48 -29.45
N ILE A 510 -13.47 4.16 -29.26
CA ILE A 510 -14.00 3.60 -28.01
C ILE A 510 -14.53 2.20 -28.26
N HIS A 511 -14.06 1.23 -27.48
CA HIS A 511 -14.46 -0.16 -27.61
C HIS A 511 -14.86 -0.76 -26.25
N PRO A 512 -15.98 -1.50 -26.15
CA PRO A 512 -16.30 -2.25 -24.94
C PRO A 512 -15.32 -3.40 -24.76
N VAL A 513 -15.11 -3.78 -23.50
CA VAL A 513 -14.47 -5.05 -23.12
C VAL A 513 -15.50 -6.16 -23.01
N VAL A 514 -15.11 -7.35 -22.55
CA VAL A 514 -16.04 -8.45 -22.27
C VAL A 514 -16.97 -8.10 -21.10
N ASP A 515 -18.14 -8.73 -21.06
CA ASP A 515 -19.12 -8.53 -19.97
C ASP A 515 -18.51 -8.85 -18.60
N ASP A 516 -18.97 -8.17 -17.57
CA ASP A 516 -18.52 -8.33 -16.17
C ASP A 516 -16.99 -8.16 -15.97
N TYR A 517 -16.38 -7.24 -16.72
CA TYR A 517 -14.97 -6.91 -16.64
C TYR A 517 -14.76 -5.45 -16.24
N LYS A 518 -13.98 -5.22 -15.20
CA LYS A 518 -13.64 -3.90 -14.67
C LYS A 518 -12.24 -3.51 -15.12
N VAL A 519 -12.15 -2.58 -16.05
CA VAL A 519 -10.84 -2.13 -16.54
C VAL A 519 -10.07 -1.37 -15.46
N TYR A 520 -8.76 -1.60 -15.41
CA TYR A 520 -7.85 -0.95 -14.48
C TYR A 520 -6.56 -0.52 -15.19
N GLY A 521 -5.48 -1.32 -15.18
CA GLY A 521 -4.25 -1.00 -15.88
C GLY A 521 -4.30 -1.30 -17.38
N SER A 522 -3.42 -0.67 -18.14
CA SER A 522 -3.31 -0.89 -19.60
C SER A 522 -1.92 -0.59 -20.16
N CYS A 523 -1.53 -1.28 -21.22
CA CYS A 523 -0.35 -1.00 -22.03
C CYS A 523 -0.48 -1.52 -23.46
N THR A 524 0.44 -1.11 -24.36
CA THR A 524 0.40 -1.50 -25.77
C THR A 524 1.52 -2.46 -26.13
N TYR A 525 1.34 -3.23 -27.21
CA TYR A 525 2.34 -4.17 -27.70
C TYR A 525 2.31 -4.28 -29.23
N LYS A 526 3.46 -4.08 -29.85
CA LYS A 526 3.64 -4.38 -31.27
C LYS A 526 4.51 -5.62 -31.42
N SER A 527 3.93 -6.70 -31.96
CA SER A 527 4.64 -7.95 -32.11
C SER A 527 5.81 -7.84 -33.07
N PRO A 528 7.03 -8.17 -32.65
CA PRO A 528 8.19 -8.21 -33.54
C PRO A 528 8.09 -9.35 -34.57
N LYS A 529 7.26 -10.38 -34.29
CA LYS A 529 7.08 -11.54 -35.19
C LYS A 529 6.11 -11.24 -36.33
N THR A 530 5.06 -10.46 -36.07
CA THR A 530 3.96 -10.27 -37.01
C THR A 530 3.77 -8.82 -37.47
N GLY A 531 4.34 -7.85 -36.73
CA GLY A 531 4.10 -6.42 -36.92
C GLY A 531 2.70 -5.96 -36.51
N LYS A 532 1.87 -6.84 -35.94
CA LYS A 532 0.53 -6.51 -35.48
C LYS A 532 0.57 -5.73 -34.17
N GLN A 533 -0.40 -4.83 -34.01
CA GLN A 533 -0.59 -4.04 -32.81
C GLN A 533 -1.59 -4.72 -31.90
N TYR A 534 -1.26 -4.76 -30.60
CA TYR A 534 -2.12 -5.30 -29.54
C TYR A 534 -2.27 -4.28 -28.40
N LEU A 535 -3.36 -4.42 -27.65
CA LEU A 535 -3.72 -3.67 -26.47
C LEU A 535 -3.85 -4.66 -25.32
N PHE A 536 -3.19 -4.42 -24.19
CA PHE A 536 -3.42 -5.14 -22.95
C PHE A 536 -4.26 -4.28 -22.02
N VAL A 537 -5.19 -4.90 -21.31
CA VAL A 537 -5.95 -4.32 -20.21
C VAL A 537 -6.11 -5.36 -19.12
N ASN A 538 -6.07 -4.95 -17.85
CA ASN A 538 -6.27 -5.84 -16.71
C ASN A 538 -7.33 -5.31 -15.75
N GLU A 539 -7.90 -6.23 -14.97
CA GLU A 539 -8.62 -5.95 -13.73
C GLU A 539 -7.64 -5.86 -12.55
N LYS A 540 -8.06 -5.30 -11.42
CA LYS A 540 -7.31 -5.33 -10.16
C LYS A 540 -6.88 -6.76 -9.78
N SER A 541 -7.73 -7.76 -10.04
CA SER A 541 -7.46 -9.19 -9.82
C SER A 541 -6.36 -9.78 -10.71
N ALA A 542 -5.68 -8.98 -11.52
CA ALA A 542 -4.67 -9.39 -12.49
C ALA A 542 -5.18 -10.33 -13.61
N ARG A 543 -6.48 -10.33 -13.91
CA ARG A 543 -7.01 -10.93 -15.10
C ARG A 543 -6.74 -10.03 -16.28
N TYR A 544 -5.90 -10.49 -17.22
CA TYR A 544 -5.48 -9.73 -18.41
C TYR A 544 -6.25 -10.16 -19.65
N LEU A 545 -6.69 -9.17 -20.43
CA LEU A 545 -7.20 -9.34 -21.80
C LEU A 545 -6.23 -8.70 -22.79
N GLN A 546 -5.96 -9.40 -23.90
CA GLN A 546 -5.16 -8.91 -25.01
C GLN A 546 -6.01 -8.80 -26.26
N TYR A 547 -6.11 -7.60 -26.79
CA TYR A 547 -6.89 -7.31 -28.02
C TYR A 547 -5.96 -7.00 -29.20
N GLU A 548 -6.21 -7.58 -30.36
CA GLU A 548 -5.60 -7.16 -31.62
C GLU A 548 -6.28 -5.87 -32.10
N LEU A 549 -5.51 -4.81 -32.32
CA LEU A 549 -6.00 -3.56 -32.88
C LEU A 549 -5.86 -3.58 -34.42
N THR A 550 -6.97 -3.31 -35.10
CA THR A 550 -7.04 -3.23 -36.58
C THR A 550 -7.84 -1.99 -37.02
N SER A 551 -7.96 -1.76 -38.29
CA SER A 551 -8.85 -0.73 -38.83
C SER A 551 -9.56 -1.17 -40.11
N THR A 552 -10.72 -0.56 -40.37
CA THR A 552 -11.41 -0.70 -41.65
C THR A 552 -10.65 0.05 -42.76
N SER A 553 -10.99 -0.18 -44.02
CA SER A 553 -10.44 0.58 -45.16
C SER A 553 -10.77 2.08 -45.09
N LYS A 554 -11.77 2.46 -44.30
CA LYS A 554 -12.17 3.87 -44.08
C LYS A 554 -11.42 4.51 -42.89
N GLY A 555 -10.59 3.74 -42.15
CA GLY A 555 -9.81 4.21 -41.03
C GLY A 555 -10.52 4.14 -39.67
N GLU A 556 -11.68 3.51 -39.61
CA GLU A 556 -12.37 3.23 -38.34
C GLU A 556 -11.66 2.11 -37.56
N LEU A 557 -11.28 2.35 -36.33
CA LEU A 557 -10.57 1.40 -35.48
C LEU A 557 -11.48 0.23 -35.09
N GLN A 558 -10.88 -0.94 -34.93
CA GLN A 558 -11.56 -2.17 -34.50
C GLN A 558 -10.65 -2.97 -33.58
N THR A 559 -11.24 -3.61 -32.57
CA THR A 559 -10.53 -4.49 -31.64
C THR A 559 -11.07 -5.91 -31.70
N LYS A 560 -10.20 -6.89 -31.44
CA LYS A 560 -10.56 -8.30 -31.36
C LYS A 560 -9.82 -8.96 -30.22
N LEU A 561 -10.54 -9.54 -29.24
CA LEU A 561 -9.93 -10.34 -28.17
C LEU A 561 -9.20 -11.55 -28.77
N VAL A 562 -7.92 -11.72 -28.40
CA VAL A 562 -7.05 -12.79 -28.92
C VAL A 562 -6.45 -13.65 -27.80
N ARG A 563 -6.36 -13.14 -26.58
CA ARG A 563 -5.82 -13.87 -25.42
C ARG A 563 -6.44 -13.37 -24.13
N GLU A 564 -6.59 -14.29 -23.17
CA GLU A 564 -6.89 -14.03 -21.77
C GLU A 564 -5.91 -14.84 -20.92
N PHE A 565 -5.38 -14.24 -19.86
CA PHE A 565 -4.48 -14.94 -18.92
C PHE A 565 -4.51 -14.28 -17.54
N GLN A 566 -4.11 -15.07 -16.52
CA GLN A 566 -3.93 -14.58 -15.17
C GLN A 566 -2.46 -14.14 -14.99
N GLY A 567 -2.25 -12.88 -14.63
CA GLY A 567 -0.95 -12.35 -14.22
C GLY A 567 -0.73 -12.45 -12.72
N GLY A 568 0.48 -12.15 -12.25
CA GLY A 568 0.81 -12.07 -10.82
C GLY A 568 0.63 -13.36 -10.04
N SER A 569 0.48 -13.22 -8.74
CA SER A 569 0.27 -14.32 -7.76
C SER A 569 -1.07 -14.25 -7.04
N GLY A 570 -1.91 -13.28 -7.35
CA GLY A 570 -3.24 -13.05 -6.77
C GLY A 570 -3.43 -11.69 -6.12
N GLY A 571 -2.37 -10.86 -6.07
CA GLY A 571 -2.46 -9.48 -5.62
C GLY A 571 -2.93 -8.52 -6.72
N GLN A 572 -3.26 -7.30 -6.33
CA GLN A 572 -3.65 -6.24 -7.26
C GLN A 572 -2.50 -5.93 -8.24
N VAL A 573 -2.84 -5.74 -9.51
CA VAL A 573 -1.89 -5.37 -10.58
C VAL A 573 -2.41 -4.13 -11.29
N GLU A 574 -1.53 -3.16 -11.49
CA GLU A 574 -1.85 -1.93 -12.23
C GLU A 574 -0.89 -1.69 -13.38
N GLY A 575 0.33 -1.32 -13.10
CA GLY A 575 1.31 -0.93 -14.10
C GLY A 575 1.76 -2.05 -15.03
N CYS A 576 1.81 -1.78 -16.33
CA CYS A 576 2.47 -2.67 -17.28
C CYS A 576 3.24 -1.90 -18.36
N VAL A 577 4.26 -2.55 -18.92
CA VAL A 577 4.99 -2.07 -20.09
C VAL A 577 5.45 -3.27 -20.93
N THR A 578 5.53 -3.08 -22.24
CA THR A 578 6.02 -4.13 -23.14
C THR A 578 7.42 -3.84 -23.68
N ASP A 579 8.21 -4.89 -23.82
CA ASP A 579 9.45 -4.90 -24.56
C ASP A 579 9.18 -5.51 -25.94
N GLU A 580 8.92 -4.63 -26.91
CA GLU A 580 8.54 -5.03 -28.26
C GLU A 580 9.66 -5.80 -28.99
N GLU A 581 10.94 -5.54 -28.69
CA GLU A 581 12.06 -6.23 -29.33
C GLU A 581 12.24 -7.66 -28.80
N ASN A 582 12.03 -7.88 -27.49
CA ASN A 582 12.16 -9.19 -26.86
C ASN A 582 10.84 -9.95 -26.81
N GLY A 583 9.70 -9.33 -27.09
CA GLY A 583 8.37 -9.91 -27.03
C GLY A 583 7.90 -10.17 -25.59
N TRP A 584 8.25 -9.30 -24.64
CA TRP A 584 7.91 -9.43 -23.24
C TRP A 584 6.91 -8.38 -22.79
N ILE A 585 6.14 -8.71 -21.74
CA ILE A 585 5.35 -7.78 -20.95
C ILE A 585 5.81 -7.86 -19.49
N PHE A 586 6.01 -6.70 -18.86
CA PHE A 586 6.34 -6.57 -17.44
C PHE A 586 5.12 -6.05 -16.69
N LEU A 587 4.86 -6.58 -15.51
CA LEU A 587 3.69 -6.30 -14.68
C LEU A 587 4.15 -5.91 -13.27
N GLY A 588 3.63 -4.82 -12.72
CA GLY A 588 3.72 -4.47 -11.31
C GLY A 588 2.58 -5.13 -10.53
N GLU A 589 2.90 -6.08 -9.63
CA GLU A 589 1.94 -6.60 -8.66
C GLU A 589 2.17 -5.90 -7.33
N GLU A 590 1.28 -4.98 -6.98
CA GLU A 590 1.44 -3.99 -5.92
C GLU A 590 1.97 -4.58 -4.60
N PRO A 591 1.31 -5.61 -4.01
CA PRO A 591 1.77 -6.13 -2.73
C PRO A 591 2.98 -7.07 -2.83
N SER A 592 3.37 -7.53 -4.04
CA SER A 592 4.17 -8.75 -4.16
C SER A 592 5.43 -8.63 -4.99
N ALA A 593 5.34 -8.21 -6.26
CA ALA A 593 6.48 -8.45 -7.17
C ALA A 593 6.43 -7.65 -8.48
N LEU A 594 7.60 -7.53 -9.09
CA LEU A 594 7.72 -7.23 -10.52
C LEU A 594 7.82 -8.55 -11.30
N TRP A 595 6.92 -8.73 -12.28
CA TRP A 595 6.82 -9.92 -13.11
C TRP A 595 7.21 -9.66 -14.56
N ARG A 596 7.59 -10.70 -15.29
CA ARG A 596 7.75 -10.73 -16.74
C ARG A 596 7.03 -11.93 -17.34
N TYR A 597 6.27 -11.69 -18.39
CA TYR A 597 5.59 -12.70 -19.22
C TYR A 597 5.97 -12.54 -20.70
N ASP A 598 5.70 -13.56 -21.51
CA ASP A 598 5.72 -13.45 -22.98
C ASP A 598 4.47 -12.70 -23.46
N ALA A 599 4.64 -11.66 -24.28
CA ALA A 599 3.58 -10.79 -24.77
C ALA A 599 2.86 -11.30 -26.02
N GLU A 600 3.35 -12.38 -26.66
CA GLU A 600 2.70 -12.91 -27.87
C GLU A 600 1.35 -13.56 -27.55
N PRO A 601 0.33 -13.41 -28.44
CA PRO A 601 -1.04 -13.82 -28.16
C PRO A 601 -1.23 -15.35 -28.04
N ASP A 602 -0.32 -16.16 -28.58
CA ASP A 602 -0.34 -17.61 -28.49
C ASP A 602 0.47 -18.18 -27.29
N SER A 603 1.05 -17.31 -26.47
CA SER A 603 1.87 -17.70 -25.31
C SER A 603 1.03 -18.35 -24.21
N LYS A 604 1.63 -19.35 -23.56
CA LYS A 604 1.14 -20.02 -22.35
C LYS A 604 2.12 -19.89 -21.19
N ASP A 605 2.93 -18.85 -21.21
CA ASP A 605 3.93 -18.55 -20.18
C ASP A 605 3.25 -18.37 -18.81
N LYS A 606 3.92 -18.81 -17.76
CA LYS A 606 3.50 -18.68 -16.37
C LYS A 606 4.10 -17.48 -15.66
N GLY A 607 4.92 -16.73 -16.38
CA GLY A 607 5.65 -15.60 -15.84
C GLY A 607 6.91 -15.96 -15.02
N VAL A 608 7.74 -14.96 -14.86
CA VAL A 608 9.00 -15.02 -14.08
C VAL A 608 9.05 -13.82 -13.16
N VAL A 609 9.27 -14.04 -11.86
CA VAL A 609 9.50 -12.97 -10.88
C VAL A 609 10.90 -12.37 -11.12
N ILE A 610 10.94 -11.04 -11.28
CA ILE A 610 12.19 -10.26 -11.44
C ILE A 610 12.67 -9.73 -10.09
N GLY A 611 11.78 -9.13 -9.33
CA GLY A 611 12.01 -8.62 -7.97
C GLY A 611 10.82 -8.95 -7.09
N LYS A 612 11.07 -9.18 -5.79
CA LYS A 612 10.02 -9.48 -4.82
C LYS A 612 10.00 -8.43 -3.72
N VAL A 613 8.83 -7.96 -3.34
CA VAL A 613 8.66 -7.07 -2.18
C VAL A 613 9.21 -7.74 -0.94
N GLY A 614 10.03 -7.00 -0.19
CA GLY A 614 10.73 -7.52 0.99
C GLY A 614 12.08 -8.20 0.70
N ASP A 615 12.57 -8.22 -0.54
CA ASP A 615 13.92 -8.71 -0.90
C ASP A 615 15.06 -7.74 -0.50
N GLY A 616 14.71 -6.62 0.13
CA GLY A 616 15.63 -5.56 0.53
C GLY A 616 15.92 -4.53 -0.57
N LYS A 617 15.25 -4.64 -1.73
CA LYS A 617 15.41 -3.75 -2.89
C LYS A 617 14.06 -3.23 -3.38
N LEU A 618 13.11 -4.14 -3.64
CA LEU A 618 11.77 -3.80 -4.11
C LEU A 618 10.86 -3.53 -2.91
N TYR A 619 10.14 -2.42 -2.97
CA TYR A 619 9.15 -2.00 -1.97
C TYR A 619 7.76 -2.02 -2.60
N GLY A 620 6.74 -2.38 -1.83
CA GLY A 620 5.33 -2.17 -2.19
C GLY A 620 4.95 -0.69 -2.08
N ASP A 621 3.95 -0.21 -2.71
CA ASP A 621 3.24 -0.74 -3.85
C ASP A 621 4.09 -0.75 -5.12
N VAL A 622 4.06 -1.85 -5.85
CA VAL A 622 4.75 -1.95 -7.14
C VAL A 622 3.80 -1.46 -8.22
N GLU A 623 3.89 -0.16 -8.52
CA GLU A 623 2.97 0.56 -9.41
C GLU A 623 3.50 0.65 -10.85
N GLY A 624 3.57 1.86 -11.40
CA GLY A 624 3.99 2.09 -12.78
C GLY A 624 5.30 1.40 -13.16
N VAL A 625 5.34 0.85 -14.36
CA VAL A 625 6.51 0.18 -14.94
C VAL A 625 6.80 0.77 -16.30
N THR A 626 8.06 1.12 -16.57
CA THR A 626 8.47 1.69 -17.88
C THR A 626 9.80 1.10 -18.35
N LEU A 627 10.06 1.26 -19.65
CA LEU A 627 11.23 0.70 -20.33
C LEU A 627 12.05 1.78 -21.05
N VAL A 628 13.36 1.79 -20.83
CA VAL A 628 14.31 2.59 -21.60
C VAL A 628 15.06 1.64 -22.54
N TYR A 629 14.88 1.85 -23.84
CA TYR A 629 15.51 1.04 -24.86
C TYR A 629 17.00 1.35 -25.01
N GLY A 630 17.80 0.33 -25.26
CA GLY A 630 19.19 0.44 -25.71
C GLY A 630 19.30 0.21 -27.23
N SER A 631 20.50 0.31 -27.76
CA SER A 631 20.77 0.08 -29.18
C SER A 631 20.68 -1.41 -29.60
N LYS A 632 20.51 -2.30 -28.60
CA LYS A 632 20.35 -3.76 -28.79
C LYS A 632 19.30 -4.28 -27.80
N PRO A 633 18.62 -5.39 -28.10
CA PRO A 633 17.64 -6.00 -27.22
C PRO A 633 18.16 -6.38 -25.81
N THR A 634 19.49 -6.50 -25.65
CA THR A 634 20.16 -6.78 -24.38
C THR A 634 20.63 -5.53 -23.64
N GLU A 635 20.40 -4.33 -24.18
CA GLU A 635 20.77 -3.05 -23.60
C GLU A 635 19.52 -2.26 -23.20
N GLY A 636 19.65 -1.44 -22.17
CA GLY A 636 18.55 -0.63 -21.65
C GLY A 636 18.17 -0.98 -20.20
N PHE A 637 17.06 -0.39 -19.74
CA PHE A 637 16.66 -0.46 -18.35
C PHE A 637 15.15 -0.57 -18.21
N ILE A 638 14.71 -1.22 -17.12
CA ILE A 638 13.35 -1.23 -16.61
C ILE A 638 13.33 -0.32 -15.40
N LEU A 639 12.40 0.62 -15.33
CA LEU A 639 12.17 1.46 -14.16
C LEU A 639 10.79 1.12 -13.57
N VAL A 640 10.72 1.07 -12.24
CA VAL A 640 9.52 0.62 -11.52
C VAL A 640 9.24 1.58 -10.38
N SER A 641 8.01 2.07 -10.28
CA SER A 641 7.53 2.86 -9.16
C SER A 641 7.30 1.99 -7.92
N CYS A 642 7.71 2.49 -6.76
CA CYS A 642 7.49 1.91 -5.44
C CYS A 642 6.77 2.96 -4.58
N GLN A 643 5.44 3.01 -4.69
CA GLN A 643 4.59 4.07 -4.13
C GLN A 643 4.76 4.22 -2.63
N GLY A 644 4.74 3.11 -1.87
CA GLY A 644 4.79 3.12 -0.41
C GLY A 644 6.05 3.73 0.20
N VAL A 645 7.09 3.97 -0.61
CA VAL A 645 8.33 4.66 -0.17
C VAL A 645 8.67 5.87 -1.05
N SER A 646 7.80 6.24 -1.99
CA SER A 646 7.99 7.35 -2.95
C SER A 646 9.35 7.28 -3.65
N ALA A 647 9.67 6.12 -4.21
CA ALA A 647 10.95 5.84 -4.82
C ALA A 647 10.80 4.92 -6.06
N TYR A 648 11.87 4.76 -6.81
CA TYR A 648 11.87 4.04 -8.08
C TYR A 648 13.05 3.09 -8.17
N ASN A 649 12.79 1.84 -8.55
CA ASN A 649 13.82 0.86 -8.81
C ASN A 649 14.24 0.86 -10.27
N VAL A 650 15.52 0.63 -10.51
CA VAL A 650 16.10 0.46 -11.84
C VAL A 650 16.68 -0.96 -11.96
N TYR A 651 16.24 -1.68 -12.98
CA TYR A 651 16.75 -3.00 -13.35
C TYR A 651 17.33 -2.98 -14.76
N ARG A 652 18.23 -3.92 -15.07
CA ARG A 652 18.70 -4.17 -16.43
C ARG A 652 17.55 -4.69 -17.28
N ARG A 653 17.42 -4.22 -18.53
CA ARG A 653 16.50 -4.78 -19.50
C ARG A 653 16.83 -6.22 -19.86
N ALA A 654 18.14 -6.55 -19.97
CA ALA A 654 18.61 -7.91 -20.23
C ALA A 654 18.30 -8.87 -19.07
N ALA A 655 17.75 -10.03 -19.39
CA ALA A 655 17.61 -11.10 -18.40
C ALA A 655 18.99 -11.51 -17.83
N PRO A 656 19.09 -11.79 -16.52
CA PRO A 656 18.04 -12.03 -15.52
C PRO A 656 17.48 -10.74 -14.85
N HIS A 657 17.61 -9.57 -15.48
CA HIS A 657 17.12 -8.27 -15.00
C HIS A 657 17.79 -7.85 -13.68
N GLU A 658 19.12 -7.75 -13.71
CA GLU A 658 19.88 -7.39 -12.52
C GLU A 658 19.48 -6.00 -11.99
N PHE A 659 19.30 -5.92 -10.68
CA PHE A 659 19.06 -4.66 -9.97
C PHE A 659 20.26 -3.71 -10.12
N VAL A 660 19.99 -2.44 -10.41
CA VAL A 660 21.01 -1.41 -10.59
C VAL A 660 21.07 -0.46 -9.42
N THR A 661 19.95 0.19 -9.07
CA THR A 661 19.84 1.17 -8.00
C THR A 661 18.37 1.47 -7.67
N THR A 662 18.14 2.12 -6.53
CA THR A 662 16.88 2.81 -6.21
C THR A 662 17.14 4.30 -6.17
N PHE A 663 16.23 5.13 -6.68
CA PHE A 663 16.29 6.58 -6.57
C PHE A 663 14.96 7.17 -6.08
N THR A 664 15.01 8.38 -5.55
CA THR A 664 13.83 9.20 -5.20
C THR A 664 14.07 10.64 -5.60
N LEU A 665 12.99 11.40 -5.80
CA LEU A 665 13.10 12.81 -6.09
C LEU A 665 12.99 13.62 -4.80
N VAL A 666 13.93 14.54 -4.62
CA VAL A 666 13.99 15.45 -3.48
C VAL A 666 13.69 16.87 -3.92
N GLU A 667 13.46 17.75 -2.96
CA GLU A 667 13.26 19.18 -3.22
C GLU A 667 14.38 19.73 -4.12
N SER A 668 14.00 20.55 -5.09
CA SER A 668 14.95 21.26 -5.93
C SER A 668 15.80 22.24 -5.10
N SER A 669 17.05 22.47 -5.52
CA SER A 669 17.99 23.31 -4.77
C SER A 669 17.56 24.77 -4.64
N ASP A 670 16.64 25.23 -5.48
CA ASP A 670 16.03 26.56 -5.43
C ASP A 670 14.71 26.61 -4.64
N GLY A 671 14.24 25.45 -4.14
CA GLY A 671 13.02 25.32 -3.37
C GLY A 671 11.73 25.57 -4.15
N GLN A 672 11.77 25.50 -5.48
CA GLN A 672 10.59 25.73 -6.32
C GLN A 672 9.78 24.46 -6.61
N ILE A 673 10.45 23.32 -6.60
CA ILE A 673 9.83 22.00 -6.82
C ILE A 673 10.04 21.18 -5.54
N ASP A 674 8.96 20.67 -4.98
CA ASP A 674 8.97 19.86 -3.76
C ASP A 674 9.41 18.41 -4.01
N PRO A 675 9.61 17.59 -2.98
CA PRO A 675 9.89 16.17 -3.12
C PRO A 675 8.68 15.43 -3.71
N VAL A 676 8.94 14.31 -4.40
CA VAL A 676 7.87 13.41 -4.83
C VAL A 676 7.23 12.71 -3.62
N SER A 677 5.91 12.53 -3.68
CA SER A 677 5.13 11.84 -2.66
C SER A 677 4.11 10.89 -3.29
N ASN A 678 3.95 9.69 -2.72
CA ASN A 678 2.91 8.71 -3.05
C ASN A 678 2.75 8.51 -4.57
N THR A 679 3.85 8.18 -5.25
CA THR A 679 3.96 8.15 -6.72
C THR A 679 3.36 6.89 -7.33
N ASP A 680 2.42 7.04 -8.27
CA ASP A 680 1.81 5.93 -9.01
C ASP A 680 2.60 5.67 -10.31
N GLY A 681 2.26 6.35 -11.39
CA GLY A 681 2.82 6.12 -12.72
C GLY A 681 4.23 6.63 -12.95
N ILE A 682 4.90 6.02 -13.89
CA ILE A 682 6.23 6.40 -14.37
C ILE A 682 6.35 6.13 -15.88
N THR A 683 6.94 7.05 -16.62
CA THR A 683 7.33 6.82 -18.01
C THR A 683 8.75 7.28 -18.27
N ALA A 684 9.42 6.66 -19.24
CA ALA A 684 10.79 7.04 -19.62
C ALA A 684 11.08 6.80 -21.10
N VAL A 685 11.91 7.66 -21.68
CA VAL A 685 12.48 7.46 -23.03
C VAL A 685 13.98 7.75 -23.00
N GLY A 686 14.75 6.98 -23.78
CA GLY A 686 16.19 7.21 -23.95
C GLY A 686 16.51 8.31 -24.97
N THR A 687 15.56 8.68 -25.82
CA THR A 687 15.72 9.64 -26.92
C THR A 687 16.20 11.00 -26.42
N ALA A 688 17.25 11.53 -27.05
CA ALA A 688 17.69 12.91 -26.80
C ALA A 688 16.61 13.89 -27.25
N LEU A 689 15.96 14.56 -26.32
CA LEU A 689 14.82 15.45 -26.63
C LEU A 689 15.26 16.89 -26.86
N ASN A 690 16.06 17.43 -25.95
CA ASN A 690 16.56 18.83 -26.02
C ASN A 690 17.84 18.96 -25.16
N LYS A 691 18.29 20.20 -24.92
CA LYS A 691 19.50 20.46 -24.11
C LYS A 691 19.37 20.06 -22.63
N ASP A 692 18.15 20.02 -22.08
CA ASP A 692 17.87 19.68 -20.69
C ASP A 692 17.72 18.15 -20.50
N PHE A 693 17.38 17.45 -21.60
CA PHE A 693 17.20 15.99 -21.65
C PHE A 693 18.06 15.36 -22.78
N PRO A 694 19.39 15.50 -22.71
CA PRO A 694 20.29 15.06 -23.80
C PRO A 694 20.47 13.54 -23.88
N HIS A 695 20.07 12.80 -22.84
CA HIS A 695 20.15 11.34 -22.76
C HIS A 695 18.79 10.72 -22.44
N GLY A 696 17.70 11.49 -22.67
CA GLY A 696 16.34 11.06 -22.39
C GLY A 696 15.72 11.67 -21.14
N LEU A 697 14.46 11.36 -20.97
CA LEU A 697 13.56 11.94 -19.97
C LEU A 697 12.88 10.81 -19.17
N VAL A 698 12.75 11.02 -17.87
CA VAL A 698 11.87 10.27 -16.97
C VAL A 698 10.81 11.22 -16.44
N VAL A 699 9.54 10.83 -16.47
CA VAL A 699 8.41 11.55 -15.91
C VAL A 699 7.75 10.67 -14.89
N VAL A 700 7.48 11.20 -13.71
CA VAL A 700 6.88 10.47 -12.59
C VAL A 700 5.69 11.23 -12.02
N HIS A 701 4.68 10.51 -11.57
CA HIS A 701 3.54 11.06 -10.86
C HIS A 701 3.94 11.56 -9.46
N ASP A 702 3.30 12.63 -9.01
CA ASP A 702 3.37 13.18 -7.65
C ASP A 702 1.97 13.54 -7.17
N ASP A 703 1.50 12.83 -6.16
CA ASP A 703 0.12 12.87 -5.68
C ASP A 703 -0.24 14.18 -4.94
N ALA A 704 0.73 14.84 -4.32
CA ALA A 704 0.47 16.02 -3.50
C ALA A 704 1.62 17.02 -3.49
N ASN A 705 1.33 18.27 -3.82
CA ASN A 705 2.31 19.34 -3.92
C ASN A 705 2.43 20.13 -2.61
N GLN A 706 3.66 20.34 -2.12
CA GLN A 706 3.96 21.24 -1.01
C GLN A 706 4.15 22.65 -1.56
N LEU A 707 3.19 23.52 -1.27
CA LEU A 707 3.21 24.88 -1.77
C LEU A 707 4.25 25.76 -1.02
N PRO A 708 4.78 26.84 -1.66
CA PRO A 708 5.76 27.74 -1.02
C PRO A 708 5.28 28.41 0.28
N ASN A 709 3.98 28.47 0.50
CA ASN A 709 3.38 29.00 1.74
C ASN A 709 3.32 27.98 2.90
N GLY A 710 3.90 26.78 2.71
CA GLY A 710 3.89 25.69 3.69
C GLY A 710 2.59 24.91 3.76
N LYS A 711 1.65 25.12 2.83
CA LYS A 711 0.44 24.31 2.68
C LYS A 711 0.71 23.18 1.69
N THR A 712 -0.05 22.11 1.81
CA THR A 712 -0.08 21.03 0.82
C THR A 712 -1.31 21.20 -0.06
N SER A 713 -1.16 21.00 -1.38
CA SER A 713 -2.26 20.88 -2.33
C SER A 713 -2.49 19.41 -2.63
N ALA A 714 -3.75 18.98 -2.69
CA ALA A 714 -4.13 17.63 -3.14
C ALA A 714 -4.16 17.50 -4.67
N GLU A 715 -3.81 18.57 -5.38
CA GLU A 715 -3.74 18.53 -6.85
C GLU A 715 -2.46 17.81 -7.29
N ALA A 716 -2.61 16.76 -8.08
CA ALA A 716 -1.50 15.99 -8.61
C ALA A 716 -0.68 16.76 -9.64
N SER A 717 0.61 16.47 -9.71
CA SER A 717 1.54 16.95 -10.73
C SER A 717 2.41 15.81 -11.27
N PHE A 718 3.29 16.13 -12.21
CA PHE A 718 4.29 15.19 -12.72
C PHE A 718 5.66 15.85 -12.74
N LYS A 719 6.66 15.16 -12.16
CA LYS A 719 8.03 15.66 -12.09
C LYS A 719 8.89 15.10 -13.23
N LEU A 720 9.66 15.96 -13.86
CA LEU A 720 10.50 15.68 -15.02
C LEU A 720 11.97 15.61 -14.62
N VAL A 721 12.64 14.53 -14.99
CA VAL A 721 14.05 14.27 -14.63
C VAL A 721 14.85 13.83 -15.83
N SER A 722 16.04 14.41 -16.02
CA SER A 722 16.99 13.88 -17.01
C SER A 722 17.52 12.52 -16.61
N LEU A 723 17.46 11.56 -17.53
CA LEU A 723 17.98 10.21 -17.32
C LEU A 723 19.48 10.18 -16.93
N GLU A 724 20.24 11.19 -17.35
CA GLU A 724 21.63 11.38 -16.95
C GLU A 724 21.80 11.59 -15.44
N LYS A 725 20.82 12.21 -14.76
CA LYS A 725 20.87 12.38 -13.30
C LYS A 725 20.69 11.04 -12.56
N ILE A 726 20.09 10.04 -13.20
CA ILE A 726 19.83 8.71 -12.64
C ILE A 726 21.00 7.73 -12.98
N LEU A 727 21.37 7.67 -14.25
CA LEU A 727 22.32 6.66 -14.78
C LEU A 727 23.72 7.22 -15.04
N GLY A 728 23.96 8.48 -14.79
CA GLY A 728 25.21 9.15 -15.10
C GLY A 728 26.40 8.66 -14.26
N PRO A 729 27.62 8.60 -14.82
CA PRO A 729 28.80 8.11 -14.12
C PRO A 729 29.22 8.96 -12.94
N LYS A 730 28.88 10.24 -12.92
CA LYS A 730 29.10 11.15 -11.78
C LYS A 730 28.23 10.77 -10.57
N VAL A 731 27.10 10.12 -10.79
CA VAL A 731 26.09 9.83 -9.80
C VAL A 731 26.32 8.43 -9.19
N LEU A 732 26.39 7.40 -10.03
CA LEU A 732 26.52 6.02 -9.59
C LEU A 732 27.97 5.52 -9.50
N GLY A 733 28.95 6.32 -9.93
CA GLY A 733 30.33 5.88 -10.01
C GLY A 733 30.58 4.72 -11.00
N LYS A 734 29.54 4.30 -11.73
CA LYS A 734 29.56 3.21 -12.71
C LYS A 734 29.64 3.82 -14.12
N LYS A 735 30.72 3.54 -14.83
CA LYS A 735 30.86 3.93 -16.25
C LYS A 735 30.02 3.01 -17.14
N GLY A 736 29.53 3.54 -18.26
CA GLY A 736 28.88 2.78 -19.31
C GLY A 736 27.39 2.46 -19.10
N LEU A 737 26.70 3.01 -18.09
CA LEU A 737 25.25 2.83 -17.98
C LEU A 737 24.50 3.65 -19.03
N LEU A 738 24.85 4.91 -19.21
CA LEU A 738 24.27 5.74 -20.28
C LEU A 738 24.63 5.26 -21.68
N ASP A 739 25.77 4.57 -21.86
CA ASP A 739 26.16 3.97 -23.15
C ASP A 739 25.21 2.84 -23.58
N GLN A 740 24.37 2.33 -22.66
CA GLN A 740 23.36 1.31 -22.92
C GLN A 740 21.97 1.90 -23.21
N VAL A 741 21.87 3.20 -23.33
CA VAL A 741 20.64 3.91 -23.69
C VAL A 741 20.73 4.36 -25.15
N ASP A 742 19.72 4.02 -25.94
CA ASP A 742 19.63 4.52 -27.32
C ASP A 742 19.04 5.95 -27.35
N LYS A 743 19.92 6.93 -27.43
CA LYS A 743 19.51 8.34 -27.55
C LYS A 743 18.91 8.72 -28.90
N ASN A 744 18.95 7.82 -29.87
CA ASN A 744 18.33 7.99 -31.18
C ASN A 744 17.13 7.07 -31.39
N TRP A 745 16.65 6.44 -30.31
CA TRP A 745 15.48 5.59 -30.36
C TRP A 745 14.27 6.35 -30.93
N ASP A 746 13.65 5.72 -31.92
CA ASP A 746 12.46 6.27 -32.59
C ASP A 746 11.42 5.13 -32.69
N PRO A 747 10.31 5.25 -31.97
CA PRO A 747 9.30 4.18 -31.89
C PRO A 747 8.58 3.89 -33.21
N ARG A 748 8.84 4.70 -34.26
CA ARG A 748 8.27 4.47 -35.59
C ARG A 748 9.18 3.68 -36.52
N LYS A 749 10.42 3.43 -36.12
CA LYS A 749 11.38 2.58 -36.80
C LYS A 749 11.38 1.18 -36.25
#